data_9f809320abc722fa42f9810a23582c03
#
_entry.id   9f809320abc722fa42f9810a23582c03
#
_cell.length_a   1.000
_cell.length_b   1.000
_cell.length_c   1.000
_cell.angle_alpha   90.00
_cell.angle_beta   90.00
_cell.angle_gamma   90.00
#
_symmetry.space_group_name_H-M   'P 1'
#
loop_
_entity.id
_entity.type
_entity.pdbx_description
1 polymer ?
#
loop_
_entity_poly.entity_id
_entity_poly.type
_entity_poly.pdbx_seq_one_letter_code
_entity_poly.pdbx_strand_id
1 'polypeptide(L)'
;MVALNDLLAPIIGSKAADKLEEAFGIRTVNDLLRHYPRKYSDGINVREEGEAIELEEGTHVTFVDVITDTDVRQMKPQPGRRPRQMLRVTLGERTPKITATFFNADYLIKSLTEGTRVMLSGEVGYFRNTVQLSHPAFLVIGEPGGRIIGTRSFKKIADASGESGSDVLAAFDREFFPIYPATKKLQSWDIYACVQQVLAVLDPIPELLPESVLRQWDLVSEDKALRGVHVSENAIERAAAQERLTYDEAIGLQWALVSRRYDELGETGPPAPRHDDGLAAALLEQLPFELTNGQREVLEVISGEMAGTRPMNRMLQGEVGSGKTIVSILAMLQMVDAGMQCALLAPTEVLAAQHYRSIRQVLGPLAMAGELGAADGATAITLLTGSMSAQQKRQARDEIYSGTAGIVVGTHAIIQESVEFRRLGMVVVDEQHRFGVEQRDRLRAKATGGITPHLLVMTATPIPRTIALTVFGDLETSTLRELPRGRQPIVSNVVFTKDKPSWLDRAWARIIEEVEAGRQAYVVASRIDEEPDKKNAYEHGPPPVTVLQVLQRLSTGPLKGLRLGLMHGRLAPEEKDAVMSAFRAGEIDVLICTTVIEVGVDVPNATMMVVMDADRFGISQLHQLRGRIGRGRHPSLCLLVTRMPESSKAGERLRAVAGTLDGFALADLDLQERQEGDVLGYNQSGRLTSLRFLSLADHLGVIQDARSFCESAYADNPYQPGLDVLAAPFRNSDRVQYLDKS
;
A
#
# COMPACT_ATOMS: atom_id res chain seq x y z
N MET A 1 27.23 11.08 -31.64
CA MET A 1 26.34 11.75 -30.67
C MET A 1 25.20 10.78 -30.36
N VAL A 2 25.11 10.37 -29.13
CA VAL A 2 24.08 9.43 -28.65
C VAL A 2 23.32 10.08 -27.51
N ALA A 3 22.00 10.19 -27.65
CA ALA A 3 21.11 10.80 -26.67
C ALA A 3 20.24 9.74 -25.96
N LEU A 4 19.60 10.11 -24.84
CA LEU A 4 18.76 9.21 -24.04
C LEU A 4 17.60 8.57 -24.85
N ASN A 5 17.04 9.30 -25.82
CA ASN A 5 15.91 8.82 -26.62
C ASN A 5 16.29 7.97 -27.83
N ASP A 6 17.59 7.78 -28.08
CA ASP A 6 18.06 6.97 -29.19
C ASP A 6 17.78 5.48 -28.98
N LEU A 7 17.54 4.77 -30.11
CA LEU A 7 17.32 3.33 -30.09
C LEU A 7 18.63 2.58 -29.77
N LEU A 8 18.54 1.50 -29.02
CA LEU A 8 19.69 0.69 -28.62
C LEU A 8 20.32 -0.10 -29.79
N ALA A 9 19.55 -0.54 -30.76
CA ALA A 9 20.02 -1.44 -31.82
C ALA A 9 21.27 -0.93 -32.60
N PRO A 10 21.40 0.37 -32.93
CA PRO A 10 22.59 0.90 -33.57
C PRO A 10 23.84 0.91 -32.67
N ILE A 11 23.69 0.90 -31.36
CA ILE A 11 24.76 1.06 -30.36
C ILE A 11 25.26 -0.31 -29.90
N ILE A 12 24.36 -1.19 -29.48
CA ILE A 12 24.68 -2.50 -28.89
C ILE A 12 24.46 -3.68 -29.86
N GLY A 13 23.98 -3.39 -31.08
CA GLY A 13 23.63 -4.39 -32.09
C GLY A 13 22.21 -4.94 -31.94
N SER A 14 21.53 -5.21 -33.09
CA SER A 14 20.12 -5.64 -33.12
C SER A 14 19.82 -6.86 -32.26
N LYS A 15 20.72 -7.84 -32.22
CA LYS A 15 20.52 -9.09 -31.47
C LYS A 15 20.50 -8.91 -29.95
N ALA A 16 21.25 -7.95 -29.40
CA ALA A 16 21.25 -7.62 -27.99
C ALA A 16 20.01 -6.77 -27.65
N ALA A 17 19.69 -5.80 -28.54
CA ALA A 17 18.51 -4.96 -28.40
C ALA A 17 17.21 -5.78 -28.42
N ASP A 18 17.05 -6.73 -29.39
CA ASP A 18 15.88 -7.62 -29.44
C ASP A 18 15.67 -8.43 -28.17
N LYS A 19 16.75 -8.90 -27.55
CA LYS A 19 16.68 -9.65 -26.29
C LYS A 19 16.26 -8.77 -25.11
N LEU A 20 16.75 -7.53 -25.04
CA LEU A 20 16.36 -6.56 -24.01
C LEU A 20 14.90 -6.18 -24.17
N GLU A 21 14.43 -5.99 -25.41
CA GLU A 21 13.03 -5.71 -25.71
C GLU A 21 12.13 -6.91 -25.33
N GLU A 22 12.50 -8.14 -25.75
CA GLU A 22 11.72 -9.36 -25.43
C GLU A 22 11.64 -9.61 -23.92
N ALA A 23 12.75 -9.40 -23.19
CA ALA A 23 12.85 -9.74 -21.78
C ALA A 23 12.22 -8.67 -20.85
N PHE A 24 12.38 -7.38 -21.18
CA PHE A 24 12.07 -6.26 -20.29
C PHE A 24 11.36 -5.09 -20.96
N GLY A 25 11.09 -5.13 -22.27
CA GLY A 25 10.51 -4.02 -23.01
C GLY A 25 11.45 -2.83 -23.22
N ILE A 26 12.75 -3.01 -23.04
CA ILE A 26 13.79 -1.98 -23.14
C ILE A 26 14.14 -1.75 -24.63
N ARG A 27 13.93 -0.52 -25.13
CA ARG A 27 14.15 -0.14 -26.53
C ARG A 27 15.14 1.00 -26.72
N THR A 28 15.14 1.95 -25.79
CA THR A 28 15.94 3.17 -25.86
C THR A 28 17.10 3.17 -24.86
N VAL A 29 18.04 4.08 -25.06
CA VAL A 29 19.13 4.33 -24.10
C VAL A 29 18.56 4.67 -22.72
N ASN A 30 17.52 5.51 -22.66
CA ASN A 30 16.86 5.88 -21.43
C ASN A 30 16.24 4.67 -20.70
N ASP A 31 15.56 3.77 -21.45
CA ASP A 31 14.99 2.56 -20.85
C ASP A 31 16.08 1.68 -20.22
N LEU A 32 17.25 1.56 -20.91
CA LEU A 32 18.37 0.75 -20.41
C LEU A 32 19.01 1.38 -19.17
N LEU A 33 19.25 2.69 -19.16
CA LEU A 33 19.86 3.38 -18.02
C LEU A 33 18.90 3.51 -16.83
N ARG A 34 17.59 3.42 -17.04
CA ARG A 34 16.60 3.34 -15.97
C ARG A 34 16.27 1.90 -15.54
N HIS A 35 16.90 0.90 -16.18
CA HIS A 35 16.92 -0.47 -15.69
C HIS A 35 17.98 -0.64 -14.61
N TYR A 36 17.71 -0.13 -13.43
CA TYR A 36 18.67 -0.02 -12.33
C TYR A 36 19.12 -1.36 -11.76
N PRO A 37 20.35 -1.47 -11.23
CA PRO A 37 20.80 -2.63 -10.48
C PRO A 37 19.89 -2.91 -9.27
N ARG A 38 19.58 -4.18 -9.03
CA ARG A 38 18.81 -4.59 -7.86
C ARG A 38 19.64 -4.48 -6.58
N LYS A 39 20.92 -4.78 -6.67
CA LYS A 39 21.91 -4.70 -5.59
C LYS A 39 23.31 -4.59 -6.17
N TYR A 40 24.24 -4.26 -5.32
CA TYR A 40 25.65 -4.25 -5.65
C TYR A 40 26.35 -5.37 -4.90
N SER A 41 27.31 -6.03 -5.55
CA SER A 41 28.24 -6.94 -4.91
C SER A 41 29.40 -6.10 -4.40
N ASP A 42 29.57 -5.98 -3.13
CA ASP A 42 30.78 -5.47 -2.52
C ASP A 42 31.86 -6.52 -2.73
N GLY A 43 32.95 -6.17 -3.38
CA GLY A 43 33.99 -7.10 -3.79
C GLY A 43 34.83 -7.73 -2.66
N ILE A 44 34.62 -7.28 -1.44
CA ILE A 44 35.23 -7.83 -0.22
C ILE A 44 34.08 -8.16 0.72
N ASN A 45 34.03 -9.43 1.18
CA ASN A 45 33.12 -9.93 2.16
C ASN A 45 33.03 -9.00 3.38
N VAL A 46 32.20 -7.99 3.36
CA VAL A 46 31.70 -7.39 4.60
C VAL A 46 30.55 -8.26 5.02
N ARG A 47 30.84 -9.16 5.96
CA ARG A 47 29.84 -9.86 6.73
C ARG A 47 29.03 -8.79 7.46
N GLU A 48 27.79 -8.59 7.08
CA GLU A 48 26.78 -8.30 8.09
C GLU A 48 26.42 -9.66 8.69
N GLU A 49 26.91 -9.91 9.88
CA GLU A 49 26.56 -11.08 10.66
C GLU A 49 25.07 -11.03 10.94
N GLY A 50 24.30 -11.98 10.39
CA GLY A 50 22.97 -12.28 10.86
C GLY A 50 21.82 -12.26 9.86
N GLU A 51 21.94 -11.81 8.63
CA GLU A 51 20.84 -11.91 7.68
C GLU A 51 20.84 -13.28 6.99
N ALA A 52 19.87 -14.12 7.41
CA ALA A 52 19.50 -15.31 6.65
C ALA A 52 18.91 -14.84 5.31
N ILE A 53 19.60 -15.11 4.22
CA ILE A 53 19.08 -14.85 2.87
C ILE A 53 18.05 -15.95 2.58
N GLU A 54 16.77 -15.67 2.77
CA GLU A 54 15.69 -16.50 2.24
C GLU A 54 15.56 -16.22 0.73
N LEU A 55 16.03 -17.16 -0.06
CA LEU A 55 15.89 -17.13 -1.51
C LEU A 55 14.74 -18.08 -1.90
N GLU A 56 13.76 -17.59 -2.62
CA GLU A 56 12.68 -18.42 -3.15
C GLU A 56 13.19 -19.39 -4.22
N GLU A 57 12.78 -20.66 -4.13
CA GLU A 57 13.12 -21.67 -5.10
C GLU A 57 12.60 -21.31 -6.49
N GLY A 58 13.43 -21.42 -7.52
CA GLY A 58 13.12 -21.04 -8.89
C GLY A 58 13.44 -19.57 -9.23
N THR A 59 13.83 -18.74 -8.26
CA THR A 59 14.28 -17.37 -8.53
C THR A 59 15.64 -17.37 -9.24
N HIS A 60 15.80 -16.54 -10.26
CA HIS A 60 17.09 -16.38 -10.95
C HIS A 60 17.98 -15.38 -10.20
N VAL A 61 19.15 -15.84 -9.74
CA VAL A 61 20.10 -15.05 -8.93
C VAL A 61 21.47 -15.00 -9.54
N THR A 62 22.23 -13.95 -9.21
CA THR A 62 23.63 -13.78 -9.59
C THR A 62 24.46 -13.52 -8.33
N PHE A 63 25.50 -14.31 -8.12
CA PHE A 63 26.46 -14.16 -7.04
C PHE A 63 27.84 -13.85 -7.60
N VAL A 64 28.55 -12.94 -6.94
CA VAL A 64 29.98 -12.70 -7.14
C VAL A 64 30.64 -13.02 -5.81
N ASP A 65 31.51 -14.03 -5.80
CA ASP A 65 32.16 -14.48 -4.57
C ASP A 65 33.42 -15.30 -4.88
N VAL A 66 34.19 -15.63 -3.83
CA VAL A 66 35.38 -16.48 -3.94
C VAL A 66 35.01 -17.94 -3.68
N ILE A 67 35.54 -18.85 -4.46
CA ILE A 67 35.39 -20.29 -4.25
C ILE A 67 36.17 -20.69 -3.01
N THR A 68 35.47 -21.24 -1.99
CA THR A 68 36.08 -21.67 -0.72
C THR A 68 36.31 -23.18 -0.64
N ASP A 69 35.59 -23.96 -1.46
CA ASP A 69 35.75 -25.43 -1.49
C ASP A 69 35.34 -25.98 -2.86
N THR A 70 36.03 -27.04 -3.30
CA THR A 70 35.72 -27.73 -4.55
C THR A 70 35.66 -29.23 -4.33
N ASP A 71 34.59 -29.88 -4.78
CA ASP A 71 34.36 -31.33 -4.66
C ASP A 71 34.10 -31.95 -6.05
N VAL A 72 34.94 -32.85 -6.47
CA VAL A 72 34.82 -33.56 -7.75
C VAL A 72 34.40 -35.01 -7.53
N ARG A 73 33.23 -35.37 -8.04
CA ARG A 73 32.68 -36.74 -7.88
C ARG A 73 32.44 -37.42 -9.22
N GLN A 74 32.82 -38.67 -9.30
CA GLN A 74 32.40 -39.52 -10.41
C GLN A 74 30.97 -39.97 -10.25
N MET A 75 30.16 -39.78 -11.27
CA MET A 75 28.80 -40.28 -11.31
C MET A 75 28.79 -41.76 -11.63
N LYS A 76 27.79 -42.51 -11.09
CA LYS A 76 27.61 -43.92 -11.40
C LYS A 76 27.54 -44.12 -12.93
N PRO A 77 28.37 -45.01 -13.52
CA PRO A 77 28.40 -45.24 -14.96
C PRO A 77 27.04 -45.78 -15.43
N GLN A 78 26.47 -45.18 -16.45
CA GLN A 78 25.33 -45.70 -17.16
C GLN A 78 25.80 -46.64 -18.30
N PRO A 79 25.14 -47.80 -18.54
CA PRO A 79 25.51 -48.71 -19.59
C PRO A 79 25.59 -47.97 -20.96
N GLY A 80 26.73 -48.08 -21.63
CA GLY A 80 26.98 -47.48 -22.97
C GLY A 80 27.36 -46.02 -23.00
N ARG A 81 27.58 -45.34 -21.85
CA ARG A 81 28.03 -43.94 -21.78
C ARG A 81 29.39 -43.82 -21.05
N ARG A 82 30.22 -42.83 -21.46
CA ARG A 82 31.46 -42.51 -20.76
C ARG A 82 31.16 -42.08 -19.31
N PRO A 83 32.06 -42.39 -18.35
CA PRO A 83 31.94 -41.89 -16.98
C PRO A 83 31.81 -40.35 -16.99
N ARG A 84 30.83 -39.84 -16.22
CA ARG A 84 30.57 -38.41 -16.09
C ARG A 84 31.10 -37.95 -14.76
N GLN A 85 31.78 -36.78 -14.76
CA GLN A 85 32.21 -36.13 -13.54
C GLN A 85 31.24 -34.98 -13.20
N MET A 86 31.03 -34.76 -11.92
CA MET A 86 30.30 -33.66 -11.36
C MET A 86 31.26 -32.81 -10.55
N LEU A 87 31.36 -31.53 -10.88
CA LEU A 87 32.10 -30.53 -10.10
C LEU A 87 31.08 -29.77 -9.25
N ARG A 88 31.31 -29.73 -7.95
CA ARG A 88 30.57 -28.86 -7.01
C ARG A 88 31.58 -27.83 -6.47
N VAL A 89 31.19 -26.57 -6.51
CA VAL A 89 31.97 -25.48 -5.92
C VAL A 89 31.11 -24.81 -4.83
N THR A 90 31.72 -24.42 -3.72
CA THR A 90 31.10 -23.70 -2.63
C THR A 90 31.61 -22.27 -2.65
N LEU A 91 30.70 -21.29 -2.51
CA LEU A 91 30.97 -19.87 -2.54
C LEU A 91 30.96 -19.27 -1.15
N GLY A 92 32.00 -18.52 -0.84
CA GLY A 92 32.11 -17.74 0.38
C GLY A 92 31.92 -18.53 1.67
N GLU A 93 31.88 -17.84 2.80
CA GLU A 93 31.64 -18.43 4.13
C GLU A 93 30.21 -18.08 4.66
N ARG A 94 29.24 -17.98 3.77
CA ARG A 94 27.85 -17.55 4.10
C ARG A 94 27.02 -18.68 4.70
N THR A 95 26.01 -18.31 5.47
CA THR A 95 24.96 -19.25 5.96
C THR A 95 23.60 -18.75 5.47
N PRO A 96 22.81 -19.55 4.72
CA PRO A 96 23.10 -20.92 4.27
C PRO A 96 24.24 -20.95 3.23
N LYS A 97 24.98 -22.07 3.17
CA LYS A 97 26.04 -22.26 2.17
C LYS A 97 25.45 -22.22 0.75
N ILE A 98 26.12 -21.48 -0.16
CA ILE A 98 25.76 -21.43 -1.57
C ILE A 98 26.67 -22.37 -2.33
N THR A 99 26.10 -23.29 -3.08
CA THR A 99 26.84 -24.24 -3.89
C THR A 99 26.43 -24.17 -5.35
N ALA A 100 27.37 -24.33 -6.27
CA ALA A 100 27.10 -24.49 -7.68
C ALA A 100 27.54 -25.86 -8.16
N THR A 101 26.70 -26.53 -8.95
CA THR A 101 26.98 -27.87 -9.45
C THR A 101 27.05 -27.87 -10.97
N PHE A 102 28.14 -28.36 -11.51
CA PHE A 102 28.39 -28.51 -12.95
C PHE A 102 28.52 -29.99 -13.32
N PHE A 103 27.75 -30.45 -14.29
CA PHE A 103 27.81 -31.82 -14.79
C PHE A 103 28.59 -31.85 -16.12
N ASN A 104 29.39 -32.88 -16.35
CA ASN A 104 30.24 -33.05 -17.55
C ASN A 104 31.20 -31.86 -17.77
N ALA A 105 31.77 -31.35 -16.73
CA ALA A 105 32.51 -30.08 -16.73
C ALA A 105 34.00 -30.31 -16.44
N ASP A 106 34.60 -31.40 -16.98
CA ASP A 106 36.00 -31.77 -16.76
C ASP A 106 36.98 -30.63 -17.09
N TYR A 107 36.62 -29.78 -18.06
CA TYR A 107 37.38 -28.61 -18.44
C TYR A 107 37.35 -27.47 -17.40
N LEU A 108 36.37 -27.47 -16.50
CA LEU A 108 36.22 -26.45 -15.46
C LEU A 108 37.03 -26.74 -14.19
N ILE A 109 37.41 -27.99 -13.96
CA ILE A 109 38.11 -28.41 -12.73
C ILE A 109 39.41 -27.64 -12.53
N LYS A 110 40.08 -27.27 -13.63
CA LYS A 110 41.34 -26.49 -13.60
C LYS A 110 41.14 -24.99 -13.48
N SER A 111 39.92 -24.51 -13.72
CA SER A 111 39.61 -23.09 -13.78
C SER A 111 38.79 -22.60 -12.59
N LEU A 112 38.01 -23.49 -11.98
CA LEU A 112 37.20 -23.21 -10.81
C LEU A 112 37.83 -23.89 -9.58
N THR A 113 38.92 -23.31 -9.08
CA THR A 113 39.69 -23.79 -7.93
C THR A 113 39.42 -22.92 -6.70
N GLU A 114 39.78 -23.42 -5.51
CA GLU A 114 39.74 -22.62 -4.28
C GLU A 114 40.55 -21.34 -4.43
N GLY A 115 40.05 -20.24 -3.90
CA GLY A 115 40.60 -18.89 -4.03
C GLY A 115 40.26 -18.18 -5.34
N THR A 116 39.57 -18.85 -6.28
CA THR A 116 39.15 -18.22 -7.53
C THR A 116 37.93 -17.35 -7.30
N ARG A 117 37.98 -16.07 -7.67
CA ARG A 117 36.82 -15.17 -7.67
C ARG A 117 35.97 -15.45 -8.90
N VAL A 118 34.69 -15.71 -8.70
CA VAL A 118 33.78 -16.12 -9.77
C VAL A 118 32.45 -15.44 -9.66
N MET A 119 31.88 -15.08 -10.82
CA MET A 119 30.47 -14.69 -10.92
C MET A 119 29.67 -15.91 -11.37
N LEU A 120 28.62 -16.25 -10.66
CA LEU A 120 27.70 -17.33 -10.98
C LEU A 120 26.29 -16.79 -11.10
N SER A 121 25.56 -17.23 -12.14
CA SER A 121 24.16 -16.84 -12.34
C SER A 121 23.32 -18.05 -12.73
N GLY A 122 22.21 -18.27 -12.02
CA GLY A 122 21.33 -19.41 -12.24
C GLY A 122 20.10 -19.38 -11.37
N GLU A 123 19.23 -20.39 -11.53
CA GLU A 123 18.04 -20.56 -10.70
C GLU A 123 18.40 -21.18 -9.35
N VAL A 124 17.79 -20.64 -8.31
CA VAL A 124 17.90 -21.15 -6.94
C VAL A 124 17.14 -22.47 -6.84
N GLY A 125 17.83 -23.49 -6.36
CA GLY A 125 17.23 -24.71 -5.85
C GLY A 125 17.74 -24.97 -4.44
N TYR A 126 17.05 -25.82 -3.69
CA TYR A 126 17.49 -26.23 -2.35
C TYR A 126 17.84 -27.71 -2.31
N PHE A 127 19.01 -28.01 -1.75
CA PHE A 127 19.38 -29.38 -1.46
C PHE A 127 19.94 -29.50 -0.03
N ARG A 128 19.23 -30.24 0.84
CA ARG A 128 19.60 -30.42 2.26
C ARG A 128 19.91 -29.12 2.98
N ASN A 129 19.00 -28.16 2.87
CA ASN A 129 19.10 -26.83 3.48
C ASN A 129 20.27 -25.96 2.99
N THR A 130 20.83 -26.28 1.81
CA THR A 130 21.88 -25.50 1.15
C THR A 130 21.34 -24.95 -0.16
N VAL A 131 21.59 -23.68 -0.45
CA VAL A 131 21.25 -23.08 -1.74
C VAL A 131 22.11 -23.70 -2.82
N GLN A 132 21.47 -24.25 -3.86
CA GLN A 132 22.16 -24.89 -4.98
C GLN A 132 21.80 -24.24 -6.30
N LEU A 133 22.81 -23.85 -7.08
CA LEU A 133 22.68 -23.46 -8.47
C LEU A 133 23.05 -24.65 -9.37
N SER A 134 22.14 -25.12 -10.22
CA SER A 134 22.37 -26.20 -11.15
C SER A 134 22.80 -25.68 -12.51
N HIS A 135 24.01 -26.02 -12.95
CA HIS A 135 24.59 -25.56 -14.22
C HIS A 135 24.49 -24.02 -14.41
N PRO A 136 24.90 -23.22 -13.42
CA PRO A 136 24.83 -21.76 -13.58
C PRO A 136 25.74 -21.31 -14.73
N ALA A 137 25.37 -20.19 -15.34
CA ALA A 137 26.33 -19.48 -16.16
C ALA A 137 27.41 -18.89 -15.25
N PHE A 138 28.67 -18.86 -15.72
CA PHE A 138 29.80 -18.44 -14.90
C PHE A 138 30.78 -17.55 -15.67
N LEU A 139 31.51 -16.74 -14.92
CA LEU A 139 32.68 -15.99 -15.33
C LEU A 139 33.73 -16.06 -14.23
N VAL A 140 34.97 -16.39 -14.58
CA VAL A 140 36.10 -16.28 -13.68
C VAL A 140 36.65 -14.86 -13.76
N ILE A 141 36.70 -14.20 -12.62
CA ILE A 141 37.26 -12.84 -12.45
C ILE A 141 38.71 -13.05 -12.06
N GLY A 142 39.63 -12.87 -13.02
CA GLY A 142 41.04 -13.18 -12.85
C GLY A 142 41.94 -11.96 -12.85
N GLU A 143 43.26 -12.18 -12.72
CA GLU A 143 44.28 -11.13 -12.77
C GLU A 143 44.29 -10.36 -14.11
N PRO A 144 44.61 -9.06 -14.10
CA PRO A 144 44.72 -8.25 -15.31
C PRO A 144 45.68 -8.89 -16.34
N GLY A 145 45.18 -9.07 -17.57
CA GLY A 145 45.96 -9.73 -18.65
C GLY A 145 45.77 -11.24 -18.75
N GLY A 146 44.95 -11.87 -17.88
CA GLY A 146 44.62 -13.29 -17.91
C GLY A 146 43.66 -13.68 -19.03
N ARG A 147 43.60 -15.00 -19.33
CA ARG A 147 42.67 -15.55 -20.33
C ARG A 147 41.23 -15.54 -19.78
N ILE A 148 40.28 -14.95 -20.52
CA ILE A 148 38.87 -14.98 -20.17
C ILE A 148 38.33 -16.41 -20.13
N ILE A 149 37.88 -16.86 -18.98
CA ILE A 149 37.27 -18.17 -18.76
C ILE A 149 35.80 -17.94 -18.34
N GLY A 150 34.88 -18.35 -19.20
CA GLY A 150 33.45 -18.17 -18.96
C GLY A 150 32.58 -18.87 -19.99
N THR A 151 31.28 -18.76 -19.84
CA THR A 151 30.30 -19.30 -20.78
C THR A 151 30.40 -18.64 -22.17
N ARG A 152 29.91 -19.32 -23.21
CA ARG A 152 30.01 -18.85 -24.61
C ARG A 152 29.41 -17.46 -24.86
N SER A 153 28.35 -17.09 -24.10
CA SER A 153 27.75 -15.76 -24.16
C SER A 153 28.74 -14.66 -23.79
N PHE A 154 29.58 -14.92 -22.83
CA PHE A 154 30.57 -13.96 -22.33
C PHE A 154 31.68 -13.69 -23.35
N LYS A 155 32.21 -14.74 -24.02
CA LYS A 155 33.16 -14.55 -25.11
C LYS A 155 32.64 -13.69 -26.26
N LYS A 156 31.36 -13.81 -26.58
CA LYS A 156 30.74 -12.99 -27.63
C LYS A 156 30.57 -11.52 -27.26
N ILE A 157 30.49 -11.20 -25.96
CA ILE A 157 30.43 -9.81 -25.49
C ILE A 157 31.82 -9.18 -25.56
N ALA A 158 32.83 -9.91 -25.15
CA ALA A 158 34.23 -9.47 -25.29
C ALA A 158 34.63 -9.26 -26.78
N ASP A 159 34.17 -10.16 -27.66
CA ASP A 159 34.42 -10.06 -29.12
C ASP A 159 33.59 -8.90 -29.76
N ALA A 160 32.47 -8.49 -29.17
CA ALA A 160 31.59 -7.42 -29.67
C ALA A 160 32.04 -6.02 -29.21
N SER A 161 32.78 -5.91 -28.11
CA SER A 161 33.27 -4.63 -27.59
C SER A 161 34.51 -4.10 -28.34
N GLY A 162 35.16 -4.93 -29.14
CA GLY A 162 36.36 -4.56 -29.89
C GLY A 162 37.57 -4.22 -29.01
N GLU A 163 37.46 -4.32 -27.74
CA GLU A 163 38.47 -4.07 -26.71
C GLU A 163 39.19 -5.36 -26.32
N SER A 164 40.43 -5.25 -25.86
CA SER A 164 41.19 -6.41 -25.44
C SER A 164 40.50 -7.10 -24.25
N GLY A 165 40.65 -8.44 -24.17
CA GLY A 165 40.04 -9.19 -23.06
C GLY A 165 40.48 -8.75 -21.66
N SER A 166 41.56 -7.99 -21.55
CA SER A 166 42.05 -7.34 -20.33
C SER A 166 41.14 -6.19 -19.87
N ASP A 167 40.57 -5.41 -20.79
CA ASP A 167 39.74 -4.25 -20.45
C ASP A 167 38.34 -4.68 -19.95
N VAL A 168 37.82 -5.76 -20.51
CA VAL A 168 36.58 -6.37 -20.05
C VAL A 168 36.74 -6.95 -18.63
N LEU A 169 37.90 -7.61 -18.36
CA LEU A 169 38.19 -8.12 -17.02
C LEU A 169 38.39 -6.99 -16.01
N ALA A 170 39.10 -5.91 -16.37
CA ALA A 170 39.25 -4.75 -15.51
C ALA A 170 37.93 -4.06 -15.22
N ALA A 171 36.97 -4.06 -16.16
CA ALA A 171 35.61 -3.54 -15.93
C ALA A 171 34.82 -4.37 -14.93
N PHE A 172 35.13 -5.65 -14.73
CA PHE A 172 34.52 -6.54 -13.76
C PHE A 172 35.29 -6.63 -12.44
N ASP A 173 36.55 -6.28 -12.40
CA ASP A 173 37.39 -6.30 -11.18
C ASP A 173 37.31 -4.97 -10.41
N ARG A 174 36.10 -4.46 -10.28
CA ARG A 174 35.80 -3.25 -9.50
C ARG A 174 35.42 -3.60 -8.06
N GLU A 175 35.61 -2.65 -7.16
CA GLU A 175 35.19 -2.77 -5.76
C GLU A 175 33.70 -3.07 -5.65
N PHE A 176 32.88 -2.52 -6.56
CA PHE A 176 31.43 -2.71 -6.61
C PHE A 176 31.00 -3.20 -8.00
N PHE A 177 30.24 -4.29 -8.03
CA PHE A 177 29.67 -4.82 -9.26
C PHE A 177 28.14 -4.72 -9.21
N PRO A 178 27.46 -4.05 -10.19
CA PRO A 178 26.02 -3.94 -10.22
C PRO A 178 25.38 -5.27 -10.64
N ILE A 179 24.39 -5.72 -9.87
CA ILE A 179 23.61 -6.93 -10.16
C ILE A 179 22.22 -6.51 -10.64
N TYR A 180 21.95 -6.73 -11.92
CA TYR A 180 20.68 -6.38 -12.55
C TYR A 180 19.64 -7.49 -12.39
N PRO A 181 18.33 -7.15 -12.42
CA PRO A 181 17.28 -8.12 -12.65
C PRO A 181 17.55 -8.89 -13.95
N ALA A 182 17.57 -10.21 -13.88
CA ALA A 182 17.98 -11.08 -14.97
C ALA A 182 16.91 -12.13 -15.28
N THR A 183 16.98 -12.75 -16.46
CA THR A 183 16.12 -13.85 -16.90
C THR A 183 16.95 -15.05 -17.34
N LYS A 184 16.32 -16.20 -17.61
CA LYS A 184 17.02 -17.38 -18.17
C LYS A 184 17.74 -17.08 -19.50
N LYS A 185 17.21 -16.13 -20.30
CA LYS A 185 17.73 -15.80 -21.63
C LYS A 185 18.71 -14.62 -21.62
N LEU A 186 18.65 -13.74 -20.60
CA LEU A 186 19.46 -12.54 -20.49
C LEU A 186 20.00 -12.43 -19.06
N GLN A 187 21.29 -12.55 -18.92
CA GLN A 187 22.00 -12.59 -17.64
C GLN A 187 22.39 -11.18 -17.19
N SER A 188 22.63 -10.97 -15.89
CA SER A 188 23.00 -9.67 -15.33
C SER A 188 24.24 -9.06 -16.02
N TRP A 189 25.25 -9.85 -16.35
CA TRP A 189 26.44 -9.35 -17.06
C TRP A 189 26.18 -8.99 -18.52
N ASP A 190 25.19 -9.63 -19.20
CA ASP A 190 24.82 -9.23 -20.56
C ASP A 190 24.24 -7.81 -20.53
N ILE A 191 23.42 -7.50 -19.51
CA ILE A 191 22.86 -6.18 -19.30
C ILE A 191 23.96 -5.17 -18.97
N TYR A 192 24.85 -5.52 -18.03
CA TYR A 192 25.97 -4.67 -17.66
C TYR A 192 26.86 -4.31 -18.86
N ALA A 193 27.21 -5.28 -19.71
CA ALA A 193 27.99 -5.02 -20.90
C ALA A 193 27.26 -4.06 -21.87
N CYS A 194 25.97 -4.22 -22.06
CA CYS A 194 25.16 -3.28 -22.85
C CYS A 194 25.20 -1.86 -22.25
N VAL A 195 25.06 -1.75 -20.92
CA VAL A 195 25.18 -0.47 -20.21
C VAL A 195 26.53 0.17 -20.41
N GLN A 196 27.63 -0.59 -20.29
CA GLN A 196 29.00 -0.09 -20.53
C GLN A 196 29.18 0.44 -21.95
N GLN A 197 28.71 -0.30 -22.97
CA GLN A 197 28.78 0.14 -24.36
C GLN A 197 28.04 1.45 -24.59
N VAL A 198 26.84 1.59 -23.98
CA VAL A 198 26.06 2.81 -24.08
C VAL A 198 26.76 3.97 -23.37
N LEU A 199 27.22 3.78 -22.13
CA LEU A 199 27.90 4.82 -21.35
C LEU A 199 29.19 5.34 -21.99
N ALA A 200 29.88 4.50 -22.74
CA ALA A 200 31.12 4.86 -23.47
C ALA A 200 30.87 5.88 -24.60
N VAL A 201 29.69 5.89 -25.20
CA VAL A 201 29.37 6.73 -26.37
C VAL A 201 28.29 7.77 -26.08
N LEU A 202 27.72 7.75 -24.88
CA LEU A 202 26.61 8.63 -24.44
C LEU A 202 27.12 10.06 -24.23
N ASP A 203 26.50 11.01 -24.90
CA ASP A 203 26.73 12.44 -24.67
C ASP A 203 26.36 12.84 -23.23
N PRO A 204 26.86 13.99 -22.72
CA PRO A 204 26.44 14.50 -21.42
C PRO A 204 24.93 14.67 -21.34
N ILE A 205 24.33 14.15 -20.29
CA ILE A 205 22.88 14.17 -20.07
C ILE A 205 22.48 15.57 -19.58
N PRO A 206 21.50 16.22 -20.22
CA PRO A 206 21.02 17.53 -19.78
C PRO A 206 20.46 17.49 -18.37
N GLU A 207 20.73 18.54 -17.60
CA GLU A 207 20.17 18.69 -16.27
C GLU A 207 18.67 19.02 -16.32
N LEU A 208 17.88 18.33 -15.50
CA LEU A 208 16.43 18.51 -15.43
C LEU A 208 16.00 19.47 -14.30
N LEU A 209 16.82 19.59 -13.25
CA LEU A 209 16.54 20.44 -12.11
C LEU A 209 17.28 21.78 -12.19
N PRO A 210 16.71 22.85 -11.62
CA PRO A 210 17.41 24.13 -11.48
C PRO A 210 18.70 24.00 -10.64
N GLU A 211 19.76 24.71 -11.02
CA GLU A 211 21.04 24.68 -10.28
C GLU A 211 20.90 25.12 -8.80
N SER A 212 19.95 26.00 -8.51
CA SER A 212 19.62 26.42 -7.15
C SER A 212 19.14 25.26 -6.28
N VAL A 213 18.37 24.33 -6.86
CA VAL A 213 17.83 23.14 -6.19
C VAL A 213 18.95 22.13 -5.92
N LEU A 214 19.83 21.91 -6.92
CA LEU A 214 20.99 21.04 -6.77
C LEU A 214 21.88 21.50 -5.60
N ARG A 215 22.14 22.81 -5.53
CA ARG A 215 22.95 23.40 -4.44
C ARG A 215 22.24 23.34 -3.09
N GLN A 216 20.92 23.56 -3.06
CA GLN A 216 20.14 23.58 -1.83
C GLN A 216 20.14 22.20 -1.14
N TRP A 217 20.06 21.12 -1.91
CA TRP A 217 19.99 19.75 -1.41
C TRP A 217 21.30 18.95 -1.58
N ASP A 218 22.38 19.63 -1.99
CA ASP A 218 23.70 19.05 -2.21
C ASP A 218 23.69 17.85 -3.18
N LEU A 219 22.90 17.94 -4.26
CA LEU A 219 22.67 16.86 -5.20
C LEU A 219 23.66 16.92 -6.35
N VAL A 220 24.08 15.73 -6.82
CA VAL A 220 24.85 15.60 -8.06
C VAL A 220 23.98 15.83 -9.30
N SER A 221 24.59 16.13 -10.45
CA SER A 221 23.87 16.31 -11.72
C SER A 221 23.21 15.00 -12.20
N GLU A 222 22.18 15.12 -13.06
CA GLU A 222 21.50 13.97 -13.69
C GLU A 222 22.51 13.05 -14.41
N ASP A 223 23.47 13.60 -15.14
CA ASP A 223 24.52 12.82 -15.82
C ASP A 223 25.38 12.02 -14.83
N LYS A 224 25.82 12.64 -13.73
CA LYS A 224 26.57 11.94 -12.69
C LYS A 224 25.73 10.87 -11.99
N ALA A 225 24.47 11.13 -11.73
CA ALA A 225 23.58 10.18 -11.07
C ALA A 225 23.31 8.94 -11.93
N LEU A 226 22.90 9.13 -13.19
CA LEU A 226 22.62 8.02 -14.11
C LEU A 226 23.88 7.21 -14.46
N ARG A 227 25.06 7.82 -14.53
CA ARG A 227 26.31 7.09 -14.69
C ARG A 227 26.72 6.40 -13.40
N GLY A 228 26.69 7.11 -12.27
CA GLY A 228 27.15 6.65 -10.97
C GLY A 228 26.36 5.46 -10.42
N VAL A 229 25.06 5.36 -10.69
CA VAL A 229 24.26 4.20 -10.28
C VAL A 229 24.69 2.90 -11.00
N HIS A 230 25.29 3.01 -12.17
CA HIS A 230 25.79 1.86 -12.94
C HIS A 230 27.29 1.63 -12.77
N VAL A 231 28.07 2.70 -12.61
CA VAL A 231 29.52 2.68 -12.62
C VAL A 231 30.05 3.70 -11.62
N SER A 232 30.03 3.37 -10.33
CA SER A 232 30.65 4.17 -9.28
C SER A 232 32.05 3.64 -8.95
N GLU A 233 32.99 4.55 -8.65
CA GLU A 233 34.32 4.18 -8.20
C GLU A 233 34.37 3.78 -6.73
N ASN A 234 33.45 4.38 -5.90
CA ASN A 234 33.40 4.17 -4.47
C ASN A 234 31.96 4.27 -3.92
N ALA A 235 31.78 3.89 -2.66
CA ALA A 235 30.49 3.88 -1.99
C ALA A 235 29.86 5.28 -1.87
N ILE A 236 30.66 6.35 -1.74
CA ILE A 236 30.19 7.73 -1.57
C ILE A 236 29.55 8.22 -2.88
N GLU A 237 30.20 8.01 -4.00
CA GLU A 237 29.65 8.37 -5.33
C GLU A 237 28.36 7.62 -5.63
N ARG A 238 28.30 6.33 -5.28
CA ARG A 238 27.10 5.52 -5.43
C ARG A 238 25.95 6.05 -4.58
N ALA A 239 26.22 6.37 -3.30
CA ALA A 239 25.24 6.92 -2.40
C ALA A 239 24.69 8.27 -2.91
N ALA A 240 25.56 9.17 -3.35
CA ALA A 240 25.17 10.45 -3.93
C ALA A 240 24.34 10.29 -5.22
N ALA A 241 24.67 9.31 -6.07
CA ALA A 241 23.89 8.98 -7.26
C ALA A 241 22.49 8.46 -6.90
N GLN A 242 22.41 7.57 -5.92
CA GLN A 242 21.12 7.03 -5.43
C GLN A 242 20.28 8.11 -4.77
N GLU A 243 20.86 8.97 -3.96
CA GLU A 243 20.18 10.09 -3.34
C GLU A 243 19.56 11.04 -4.38
N ARG A 244 20.32 11.40 -5.42
CA ARG A 244 19.77 12.20 -6.52
C ARG A 244 18.58 11.53 -7.18
N LEU A 245 18.68 10.26 -7.53
CA LEU A 245 17.59 9.50 -8.15
C LEU A 245 16.37 9.33 -7.21
N THR A 246 16.60 9.30 -5.89
CA THR A 246 15.52 9.34 -4.90
C THR A 246 14.74 10.66 -4.97
N TYR A 247 15.46 11.80 -5.07
CA TYR A 247 14.82 13.11 -5.27
C TYR A 247 14.12 13.21 -6.62
N ASP A 248 14.69 12.67 -7.69
CA ASP A 248 14.06 12.66 -9.02
C ASP A 248 12.72 11.90 -9.03
N GLU A 249 12.67 10.73 -8.37
CA GLU A 249 11.43 9.97 -8.20
C GLU A 249 10.40 10.74 -7.34
N ALA A 250 10.85 11.36 -6.24
CA ALA A 250 9.98 12.15 -5.36
C ALA A 250 9.44 13.38 -6.09
N ILE A 251 10.29 14.13 -6.79
CA ILE A 251 9.90 15.33 -7.57
C ILE A 251 8.96 14.93 -8.70
N GLY A 252 9.28 13.88 -9.47
CA GLY A 252 8.45 13.42 -10.57
C GLY A 252 7.05 13.04 -10.11
N LEU A 253 6.96 12.30 -9.00
CA LEU A 253 5.69 11.94 -8.38
C LEU A 253 4.92 13.17 -7.89
N GLN A 254 5.59 14.06 -7.13
CA GLN A 254 4.95 15.25 -6.59
C GLN A 254 4.54 16.24 -7.69
N TRP A 255 5.34 16.41 -8.75
CA TRP A 255 4.98 17.26 -9.87
C TRP A 255 3.74 16.76 -10.62
N ALA A 256 3.62 15.44 -10.82
CA ALA A 256 2.43 14.85 -11.40
C ALA A 256 1.17 15.12 -10.55
N LEU A 257 1.28 14.98 -9.22
CA LEU A 257 0.19 15.24 -8.28
C LEU A 257 -0.18 16.72 -8.18
N VAL A 258 0.83 17.59 -8.07
CA VAL A 258 0.65 19.06 -7.99
C VAL A 258 0.02 19.57 -9.28
N SER A 259 0.53 19.18 -10.46
CA SER A 259 -0.04 19.59 -11.75
C SER A 259 -1.51 19.19 -11.85
N ARG A 260 -1.85 17.94 -11.54
CA ARG A 260 -3.23 17.46 -11.53
C ARG A 260 -4.12 18.26 -10.58
N ARG A 261 -3.64 18.51 -9.36
CA ARG A 261 -4.36 19.33 -8.39
C ARG A 261 -4.66 20.74 -8.90
N TYR A 262 -3.67 21.38 -9.50
CA TYR A 262 -3.85 22.74 -10.02
C TYR A 262 -4.71 22.77 -11.29
N ASP A 263 -4.67 21.75 -12.14
CA ASP A 263 -5.59 21.59 -13.26
C ASP A 263 -7.04 21.49 -12.75
N GLU A 264 -7.28 20.73 -11.68
CA GLU A 264 -8.58 20.62 -11.00
C GLU A 264 -8.97 21.94 -10.28
N LEU A 265 -8.01 22.67 -9.69
CA LEU A 265 -8.25 23.98 -9.07
C LEU A 265 -8.50 25.10 -10.08
N GLY A 266 -8.21 24.90 -11.38
CA GLY A 266 -8.62 25.78 -12.47
C GLY A 266 -10.13 25.77 -12.71
N GLU A 267 -10.85 24.79 -12.18
CA GLU A 267 -12.31 24.70 -12.21
C GLU A 267 -12.94 25.63 -11.18
N THR A 268 -14.18 26.06 -11.43
CA THR A 268 -14.92 26.92 -10.51
C THR A 268 -15.77 26.08 -9.57
N GLY A 269 -15.57 26.24 -8.27
CA GLY A 269 -16.41 25.64 -7.23
C GLY A 269 -17.59 26.54 -6.85
N PRO A 270 -18.67 25.98 -6.30
CA PRO A 270 -19.81 26.78 -5.81
C PRO A 270 -19.46 27.45 -4.46
N PRO A 271 -19.40 28.78 -4.37
CA PRO A 271 -19.10 29.44 -3.10
C PRO A 271 -20.25 29.22 -2.12
N ALA A 272 -19.93 28.78 -0.91
CA ALA A 272 -20.87 28.60 0.18
C ALA A 272 -20.36 29.33 1.43
N PRO A 273 -20.61 30.63 1.55
CA PRO A 273 -20.24 31.39 2.74
C PRO A 273 -21.06 30.90 3.95
N ARG A 274 -20.50 31.05 5.14
CA ARG A 274 -21.19 30.70 6.38
C ARG A 274 -22.31 31.71 6.67
N HIS A 275 -23.47 31.21 7.09
CA HIS A 275 -24.62 32.02 7.50
C HIS A 275 -24.84 31.86 9.00
N ASP A 276 -24.90 32.97 9.73
CA ASP A 276 -25.11 32.97 11.20
C ASP A 276 -26.52 32.56 11.60
N ASP A 277 -27.48 32.69 10.68
CA ASP A 277 -28.88 32.30 10.80
C ASP A 277 -29.23 31.03 9.99
N GLY A 278 -28.22 30.29 9.50
CA GLY A 278 -28.39 29.10 8.67
C GLY A 278 -28.61 27.81 9.49
N LEU A 279 -28.86 26.72 8.76
CA LEU A 279 -29.04 25.36 9.33
C LEU A 279 -27.80 24.87 10.08
N ALA A 280 -26.60 25.21 9.58
CA ALA A 280 -25.35 24.85 10.24
C ALA A 280 -25.23 25.52 11.62
N ALA A 281 -25.59 26.82 11.74
CA ALA A 281 -25.59 27.54 13.00
C ALA A 281 -26.70 26.99 13.96
N ALA A 282 -27.92 26.77 13.45
CA ALA A 282 -28.98 26.18 14.21
C ALA A 282 -28.66 24.79 14.77
N LEU A 283 -27.95 23.94 13.98
CA LEU A 283 -27.48 22.65 14.49
C LEU A 283 -26.46 22.81 15.61
N LEU A 284 -25.48 23.71 15.49
CA LEU A 284 -24.48 23.97 16.54
C LEU A 284 -25.11 24.36 17.87
N GLU A 285 -26.21 25.16 17.85
CA GLU A 285 -26.90 25.56 19.05
C GLU A 285 -27.71 24.40 19.72
N GLN A 286 -28.23 23.47 18.93
CA GLN A 286 -29.05 22.35 19.46
C GLN A 286 -28.22 21.10 19.83
N LEU A 287 -26.91 21.04 19.51
CA LEU A 287 -26.08 19.88 19.85
C LEU A 287 -26.05 19.69 21.38
N PRO A 288 -26.23 18.44 21.89
CA PRO A 288 -26.15 18.15 23.31
C PRO A 288 -24.74 18.11 23.89
N PHE A 289 -23.72 18.47 23.09
CA PHE A 289 -22.31 18.48 23.44
C PHE A 289 -21.58 19.59 22.69
N GLU A 290 -20.45 20.02 23.21
CA GLU A 290 -19.56 20.95 22.53
C GLU A 290 -18.60 20.21 21.60
N LEU A 291 -18.28 20.85 20.46
CA LEU A 291 -17.22 20.35 19.58
C LEU A 291 -15.86 20.42 20.28
N THR A 292 -15.00 19.44 20.03
CA THR A 292 -13.60 19.50 20.48
C THR A 292 -12.84 20.61 19.76
N ASN A 293 -11.67 21.02 20.29
CA ASN A 293 -10.87 22.04 19.63
C ASN A 293 -10.44 21.63 18.23
N GLY A 294 -9.99 20.37 18.05
CA GLY A 294 -9.62 19.84 16.75
C GLY A 294 -10.79 19.81 15.75
N GLN A 295 -12.02 19.52 16.22
CA GLN A 295 -13.22 19.59 15.36
C GLN A 295 -13.54 21.03 14.93
N ARG A 296 -13.40 22.01 15.83
CA ARG A 296 -13.60 23.44 15.52
C ARG A 296 -12.57 23.92 14.50
N GLU A 297 -11.28 23.65 14.74
CA GLU A 297 -10.20 24.01 13.81
C GLU A 297 -10.39 23.43 12.41
N VAL A 298 -10.71 22.14 12.32
CA VAL A 298 -10.97 21.50 11.03
C VAL A 298 -12.21 22.07 10.35
N LEU A 299 -13.27 22.35 11.11
CA LEU A 299 -14.48 22.95 10.56
C LEU A 299 -14.23 24.37 10.03
N GLU A 300 -13.43 25.18 10.71
CA GLU A 300 -13.05 26.51 10.24
C GLU A 300 -12.25 26.44 8.92
N VAL A 301 -11.33 25.49 8.79
CA VAL A 301 -10.58 25.27 7.53
C VAL A 301 -11.54 24.89 6.40
N ILE A 302 -12.39 23.88 6.61
CA ILE A 302 -13.38 23.43 5.62
C ILE A 302 -14.32 24.57 5.22
N SER A 303 -14.86 25.30 6.21
CA SER A 303 -15.78 26.43 5.99
C SER A 303 -15.13 27.55 5.19
N GLY A 304 -13.86 27.88 5.48
CA GLY A 304 -13.09 28.89 4.76
C GLY A 304 -12.84 28.50 3.30
N GLU A 305 -12.49 27.24 3.03
CA GLU A 305 -12.31 26.75 1.66
C GLU A 305 -13.62 26.75 0.87
N MET A 306 -14.72 26.32 1.48
CA MET A 306 -16.04 26.30 0.84
C MET A 306 -16.59 27.70 0.55
N ALA A 307 -16.19 28.71 1.31
CA ALA A 307 -16.57 30.10 1.06
C ALA A 307 -15.90 30.69 -0.20
N GLY A 308 -14.82 30.08 -0.66
CA GLY A 308 -14.10 30.48 -1.87
C GLY A 308 -14.77 30.04 -3.17
N THR A 309 -14.20 30.46 -4.29
CA THR A 309 -14.65 30.09 -5.65
C THR A 309 -13.90 28.89 -6.24
N ARG A 310 -13.00 28.29 -5.50
CA ARG A 310 -12.26 27.09 -5.90
C ARG A 310 -12.88 25.87 -5.27
N PRO A 311 -12.94 24.71 -5.98
CA PRO A 311 -13.46 23.50 -5.38
C PRO A 311 -12.53 23.03 -4.26
N MET A 312 -13.08 22.77 -3.07
CA MET A 312 -12.35 22.13 -1.98
C MET A 312 -12.17 20.65 -2.31
N ASN A 313 -10.95 20.15 -2.21
CA ASN A 313 -10.61 18.72 -2.30
C ASN A 313 -9.88 18.32 -1.01
N ARG A 314 -10.62 17.73 -0.05
CA ARG A 314 -10.08 17.50 1.29
C ARG A 314 -10.36 16.10 1.81
N MET A 315 -9.34 15.52 2.45
CA MET A 315 -9.44 14.27 3.20
C MET A 315 -9.51 14.58 4.70
N LEU A 316 -10.57 14.11 5.34
CA LEU A 316 -10.77 14.17 6.79
C LEU A 316 -10.46 12.82 7.40
N GLN A 317 -9.31 12.70 8.03
CA GLN A 317 -8.90 11.47 8.71
C GLN A 317 -9.01 11.60 10.23
N GLY A 318 -9.24 10.48 10.88
CA GLY A 318 -9.29 10.43 12.33
C GLY A 318 -9.80 9.08 12.80
N GLU A 319 -9.56 8.76 14.06
CA GLU A 319 -10.00 7.51 14.63
C GLU A 319 -11.51 7.31 14.60
N VAL A 320 -11.94 6.06 14.74
CA VAL A 320 -13.35 5.73 14.90
C VAL A 320 -13.89 6.44 16.14
N GLY A 321 -14.96 7.24 15.95
CA GLY A 321 -15.57 8.02 17.02
C GLY A 321 -14.93 9.39 17.28
N SER A 322 -13.97 9.86 16.47
CA SER A 322 -13.41 11.21 16.57
C SER A 322 -14.40 12.32 16.14
N GLY A 323 -15.58 11.95 15.63
CA GLY A 323 -16.63 12.90 15.24
C GLY A 323 -16.52 13.43 13.81
N LYS A 324 -15.86 12.68 12.89
CA LYS A 324 -15.83 13.02 11.47
C LYS A 324 -17.21 13.31 10.88
N THR A 325 -18.19 12.48 11.26
CA THR A 325 -19.58 12.61 10.77
C THR A 325 -20.22 13.94 11.16
N ILE A 326 -20.02 14.46 12.37
CA ILE A 326 -20.60 15.73 12.76
C ILE A 326 -19.96 16.90 12.02
N VAL A 327 -18.66 16.86 11.77
CA VAL A 327 -17.95 17.84 10.95
C VAL A 327 -18.47 17.82 9.51
N SER A 328 -18.68 16.63 8.92
CA SER A 328 -19.22 16.51 7.56
C SER A 328 -20.68 16.98 7.47
N ILE A 329 -21.50 16.73 8.50
CA ILE A 329 -22.89 17.22 8.55
C ILE A 329 -22.90 18.76 8.57
N LEU A 330 -22.11 19.40 9.41
CA LEU A 330 -22.01 20.86 9.48
C LEU A 330 -21.53 21.48 8.15
N ALA A 331 -20.57 20.85 7.49
CA ALA A 331 -20.12 21.26 6.15
C ALA A 331 -21.22 21.10 5.09
N MET A 332 -21.97 19.97 5.11
CA MET A 332 -23.10 19.78 4.20
C MET A 332 -24.21 20.79 4.45
N LEU A 333 -24.53 21.14 5.71
CA LEU A 333 -25.55 22.14 6.01
C LEU A 333 -25.13 23.54 5.52
N GLN A 334 -23.86 23.93 5.67
CA GLN A 334 -23.35 25.17 5.11
C GLN A 334 -23.56 25.23 3.59
N MET A 335 -23.39 24.11 2.89
CA MET A 335 -23.66 24.02 1.46
C MET A 335 -25.15 24.11 1.14
N VAL A 336 -26.00 23.50 1.97
CA VAL A 336 -27.47 23.58 1.84
C VAL A 336 -27.94 25.02 2.09
N ASP A 337 -27.37 25.74 3.06
CA ASP A 337 -27.63 27.15 3.31
C ASP A 337 -27.32 28.04 2.10
N ALA A 338 -26.34 27.65 1.29
CA ALA A 338 -26.04 28.29 -0.01
C ALA A 338 -26.99 27.87 -1.15
N GLY A 339 -28.05 27.10 -0.87
CA GLY A 339 -29.04 26.64 -1.85
C GLY A 339 -28.54 25.54 -2.77
N MET A 340 -27.55 24.76 -2.36
CA MET A 340 -26.98 23.64 -3.08
C MET A 340 -27.37 22.29 -2.46
N GLN A 341 -27.12 21.21 -3.19
CA GLN A 341 -27.35 19.84 -2.72
C GLN A 341 -26.04 19.16 -2.39
N CYS A 342 -26.08 18.23 -1.44
CA CYS A 342 -24.95 17.40 -1.02
C CYS A 342 -25.25 15.93 -1.26
N ALA A 343 -24.23 15.18 -1.72
CA ALA A 343 -24.29 13.72 -1.84
C ALA A 343 -23.33 13.08 -0.83
N LEU A 344 -23.83 12.18 0.03
CA LEU A 344 -23.01 11.35 0.92
C LEU A 344 -23.02 9.91 0.43
N LEU A 345 -21.85 9.43 0.05
CA LEU A 345 -21.63 8.07 -0.43
C LEU A 345 -21.11 7.19 0.68
N ALA A 346 -21.78 6.08 0.87
CA ALA A 346 -21.33 5.01 1.76
C ALA A 346 -20.97 3.75 0.94
N PRO A 347 -20.00 2.96 1.38
CA PRO A 347 -19.54 1.78 0.64
C PRO A 347 -20.55 0.63 0.61
N THR A 348 -21.50 0.61 1.55
CA THR A 348 -22.53 -0.42 1.64
C THR A 348 -23.90 0.19 1.92
N GLU A 349 -24.97 -0.52 1.56
CA GLU A 349 -26.35 -0.09 1.81
C GLU A 349 -26.68 0.01 3.29
N VAL A 350 -26.11 -0.87 4.12
CA VAL A 350 -26.25 -0.85 5.58
C VAL A 350 -25.71 0.46 6.16
N LEU A 351 -24.50 0.85 5.72
CA LEU A 351 -23.90 2.12 6.14
C LEU A 351 -24.68 3.32 5.62
N ALA A 352 -25.14 3.28 4.37
CA ALA A 352 -25.99 4.34 3.83
C ALA A 352 -27.26 4.52 4.67
N ALA A 353 -27.97 3.43 4.99
CA ALA A 353 -29.13 3.46 5.84
C ALA A 353 -28.82 3.93 7.29
N GLN A 354 -27.65 3.58 7.81
CA GLN A 354 -27.18 4.05 9.12
C GLN A 354 -26.90 5.56 9.10
N HIS A 355 -26.16 6.05 8.11
CA HIS A 355 -25.91 7.49 7.95
C HIS A 355 -27.22 8.26 7.80
N TYR A 356 -28.14 7.78 6.96
CA TYR A 356 -29.45 8.39 6.79
C TYR A 356 -30.21 8.55 8.13
N ARG A 357 -30.30 7.48 8.93
CA ARG A 357 -30.95 7.51 10.22
C ARG A 357 -30.24 8.43 11.21
N SER A 358 -28.90 8.33 11.27
CA SER A 358 -28.08 9.11 12.20
C SER A 358 -28.16 10.61 11.90
N ILE A 359 -28.06 10.99 10.62
CA ILE A 359 -28.16 12.39 10.20
C ILE A 359 -29.57 12.92 10.52
N ARG A 360 -30.62 12.17 10.18
CA ARG A 360 -32.00 12.56 10.47
C ARG A 360 -32.24 12.72 11.98
N GLN A 361 -31.67 11.84 12.80
CA GLN A 361 -31.76 11.93 14.25
C GLN A 361 -31.04 13.16 14.84
N VAL A 362 -29.83 13.44 14.33
CA VAL A 362 -29.00 14.58 14.78
C VAL A 362 -29.66 15.90 14.40
N LEU A 363 -30.19 15.99 13.19
CA LEU A 363 -30.84 17.21 12.69
C LEU A 363 -32.26 17.42 13.30
N GLY A 364 -32.98 16.36 13.65
CA GLY A 364 -34.33 16.46 14.18
C GLY A 364 -35.27 17.32 13.31
N PRO A 365 -35.84 18.41 13.86
CA PRO A 365 -36.73 19.29 13.09
C PRO A 365 -36.10 19.97 11.88
N LEU A 366 -34.77 20.14 11.85
CA LEU A 366 -34.03 20.70 10.71
C LEU A 366 -34.03 19.78 9.49
N ALA A 367 -34.34 18.48 9.65
CA ALA A 367 -34.39 17.48 8.57
C ALA A 367 -35.81 17.20 8.07
N MET A 368 -36.82 17.97 8.48
CA MET A 368 -38.25 17.66 8.29
C MET A 368 -38.92 18.58 7.25
N ALA A 369 -38.19 19.05 6.23
CA ALA A 369 -38.78 19.93 5.21
C ALA A 369 -40.07 19.33 4.61
N GLY A 370 -41.17 20.09 4.66
CA GLY A 370 -42.47 19.64 4.18
C GLY A 370 -43.26 18.73 5.16
N GLU A 371 -42.71 18.40 6.33
CA GLU A 371 -43.37 17.63 7.38
C GLU A 371 -43.93 18.55 8.47
N LEU A 372 -44.94 18.08 9.22
CA LEU A 372 -45.49 18.82 10.36
C LEU A 372 -44.46 18.89 11.50
N GLY A 373 -44.14 20.07 11.98
CA GLY A 373 -43.14 20.30 13.03
C GLY A 373 -41.74 20.57 12.49
N ALA A 374 -41.59 20.81 11.19
CA ALA A 374 -40.33 21.25 10.60
C ALA A 374 -39.90 22.61 11.18
N ALA A 375 -38.58 22.80 11.34
CA ALA A 375 -38.00 24.11 11.63
C ALA A 375 -38.06 25.04 10.41
N ASP A 376 -37.95 26.34 10.64
CA ASP A 376 -37.85 27.32 9.56
C ASP A 376 -36.57 27.04 8.74
N GLY A 377 -36.70 27.01 7.41
CA GLY A 377 -35.60 26.71 6.51
C GLY A 377 -35.13 25.24 6.48
N ALA A 378 -35.89 24.32 7.14
CA ALA A 378 -35.53 22.87 7.17
C ALA A 378 -35.26 22.31 5.79
N THR A 379 -34.35 21.33 5.72
CA THR A 379 -34.02 20.56 4.51
C THR A 379 -34.62 19.16 4.56
N ALA A 380 -34.78 18.49 3.41
CA ALA A 380 -35.08 17.05 3.38
C ALA A 380 -33.82 16.21 3.16
N ILE A 381 -33.83 15.00 3.74
CA ILE A 381 -32.80 14.00 3.56
C ILE A 381 -33.38 12.81 2.81
N THR A 382 -32.73 12.38 1.74
CA THR A 382 -33.19 11.26 0.90
C THR A 382 -32.20 10.14 0.89
N LEU A 383 -32.68 8.88 1.01
CA LEU A 383 -31.88 7.67 0.86
C LEU A 383 -32.07 7.09 -0.55
N LEU A 384 -30.94 6.72 -1.22
CA LEU A 384 -31.00 6.03 -2.51
C LEU A 384 -30.01 4.87 -2.54
N THR A 385 -30.52 3.63 -2.52
CA THR A 385 -29.73 2.39 -2.54
C THR A 385 -30.25 1.41 -3.60
N GLY A 386 -29.43 0.39 -3.91
CA GLY A 386 -29.76 -0.60 -4.93
C GLY A 386 -30.92 -1.52 -4.57
N SER A 387 -31.12 -1.87 -3.29
CA SER A 387 -32.18 -2.78 -2.79
C SER A 387 -33.56 -2.14 -2.67
N MET A 388 -33.69 -0.81 -2.76
CA MET A 388 -34.99 -0.12 -2.69
C MET A 388 -35.92 -0.54 -3.83
N SER A 389 -37.22 -0.55 -3.55
CA SER A 389 -38.25 -0.80 -4.56
C SER A 389 -38.24 0.25 -5.69
N ALA A 390 -38.77 -0.11 -6.84
CA ALA A 390 -38.81 0.80 -7.99
C ALA A 390 -39.58 2.10 -7.67
N GLN A 391 -40.65 2.03 -6.87
CA GLN A 391 -41.43 3.18 -6.43
C GLN A 391 -40.61 4.10 -5.53
N GLN A 392 -39.91 3.54 -4.54
CA GLN A 392 -39.04 4.32 -3.62
C GLN A 392 -37.88 4.98 -4.38
N LYS A 393 -37.25 4.26 -5.32
CA LYS A 393 -36.19 4.84 -6.17
C LYS A 393 -36.71 6.00 -7.03
N ARG A 394 -37.94 5.86 -7.57
CA ARG A 394 -38.57 6.94 -8.34
C ARG A 394 -38.79 8.17 -7.48
N GLN A 395 -39.40 8.00 -6.32
CA GLN A 395 -39.62 9.09 -5.39
C GLN A 395 -38.34 9.78 -4.98
N ALA A 396 -37.30 9.00 -4.62
CA ALA A 396 -36.00 9.56 -4.25
C ALA A 396 -35.37 10.37 -5.41
N ARG A 397 -35.47 9.89 -6.65
CA ARG A 397 -34.98 10.63 -7.82
C ARG A 397 -35.77 11.92 -8.07
N ASP A 398 -37.09 11.90 -7.89
CA ASP A 398 -37.93 13.08 -8.03
C ASP A 398 -37.57 14.15 -6.98
N GLU A 399 -37.31 13.74 -5.72
CA GLU A 399 -36.83 14.62 -4.64
C GLU A 399 -35.40 15.21 -4.92
N ILE A 400 -34.52 14.42 -5.51
CA ILE A 400 -33.19 14.88 -5.92
C ILE A 400 -33.30 15.88 -7.08
N TYR A 401 -34.05 15.54 -8.11
CA TYR A 401 -34.24 16.38 -9.30
C TYR A 401 -34.92 17.70 -9.00
N SER A 402 -35.95 17.69 -8.14
CA SER A 402 -36.65 18.91 -7.73
C SER A 402 -35.80 19.82 -6.82
N GLY A 403 -34.73 19.27 -6.19
CA GLY A 403 -33.92 19.98 -5.21
C GLY A 403 -34.53 20.04 -3.83
N THR A 404 -35.65 19.32 -3.57
CA THR A 404 -36.27 19.23 -2.25
C THR A 404 -35.34 18.55 -1.25
N ALA A 405 -34.63 17.50 -1.68
CA ALA A 405 -33.59 16.85 -0.90
C ALA A 405 -32.30 17.70 -0.94
N GLY A 406 -31.96 18.37 0.16
CA GLY A 406 -30.68 19.07 0.30
C GLY A 406 -29.53 18.10 0.57
N ILE A 407 -29.79 16.97 1.25
CA ILE A 407 -28.80 15.93 1.53
C ILE A 407 -29.29 14.59 0.96
N VAL A 408 -28.48 13.98 0.11
CA VAL A 408 -28.76 12.67 -0.49
C VAL A 408 -27.73 11.67 0.04
N VAL A 409 -28.22 10.62 0.70
CA VAL A 409 -27.37 9.54 1.23
C VAL A 409 -27.58 8.29 0.39
N GLY A 410 -26.51 7.59 0.02
CA GLY A 410 -26.65 6.32 -0.68
C GLY A 410 -25.33 5.65 -1.05
N THR A 411 -25.44 4.69 -1.95
CA THR A 411 -24.31 3.90 -2.47
C THR A 411 -24.01 4.27 -3.93
N HIS A 412 -23.42 3.36 -4.68
CA HIS A 412 -23.23 3.50 -6.13
C HIS A 412 -24.52 3.85 -6.91
N ALA A 413 -25.68 3.64 -6.32
CA ALA A 413 -26.96 4.02 -6.95
C ALA A 413 -27.05 5.53 -7.26
N ILE A 414 -26.36 6.39 -6.47
CA ILE A 414 -26.31 7.84 -6.71
C ILE A 414 -25.49 8.20 -7.95
N ILE A 415 -24.50 7.36 -8.31
CA ILE A 415 -23.58 7.58 -9.42
C ILE A 415 -24.21 7.22 -10.76
N GLN A 416 -25.30 6.44 -10.79
CA GLN A 416 -25.95 5.99 -12.02
C GLN A 416 -26.41 7.18 -12.86
N GLU A 417 -26.32 7.07 -14.19
CA GLU A 417 -26.71 8.13 -15.15
C GLU A 417 -28.14 8.63 -14.95
N SER A 418 -29.03 7.75 -14.48
CA SER A 418 -30.44 8.05 -14.23
C SER A 418 -30.72 8.96 -13.03
N VAL A 419 -29.70 9.38 -12.29
CA VAL A 419 -29.81 10.29 -11.15
C VAL A 419 -29.28 11.66 -11.55
N GLU A 420 -30.12 12.66 -11.56
CA GLU A 420 -29.78 14.04 -11.92
C GLU A 420 -30.03 14.95 -10.71
N PHE A 421 -29.01 15.70 -10.31
CA PHE A 421 -29.10 16.71 -9.26
C PHE A 421 -29.52 18.04 -9.87
N ARG A 422 -30.35 18.78 -9.15
CA ARG A 422 -30.70 20.15 -9.53
C ARG A 422 -29.48 21.07 -9.43
N ARG A 423 -28.72 21.00 -8.31
CA ARG A 423 -27.54 21.84 -8.04
C ARG A 423 -26.61 21.12 -7.05
N LEU A 424 -25.85 20.16 -7.54
CA LEU A 424 -24.86 19.44 -6.70
C LEU A 424 -23.70 20.37 -6.36
N GLY A 425 -23.49 20.69 -5.08
CA GLY A 425 -22.42 21.56 -4.60
C GLY A 425 -21.34 20.84 -3.81
N MET A 426 -21.67 19.70 -3.17
CA MET A 426 -20.69 18.96 -2.36
C MET A 426 -20.90 17.45 -2.46
N VAL A 427 -19.80 16.72 -2.49
CA VAL A 427 -19.75 15.27 -2.41
C VAL A 427 -18.95 14.88 -1.17
N VAL A 428 -19.55 14.06 -0.31
CA VAL A 428 -18.91 13.46 0.85
C VAL A 428 -18.76 11.96 0.59
N VAL A 429 -17.57 11.42 0.74
CA VAL A 429 -17.27 9.98 0.54
C VAL A 429 -16.82 9.40 1.87
N ASP A 430 -17.53 8.39 2.38
CA ASP A 430 -17.12 7.68 3.60
C ASP A 430 -16.35 6.41 3.25
N GLU A 431 -15.27 6.13 3.99
CA GLU A 431 -14.38 4.97 3.79
C GLU A 431 -13.81 4.88 2.36
N GLN A 432 -12.97 5.85 2.00
CA GLN A 432 -12.39 6.05 0.65
C GLN A 432 -11.79 4.80 0.00
N HIS A 433 -11.16 3.91 0.76
CA HIS A 433 -10.49 2.72 0.24
C HIS A 433 -11.40 1.77 -0.59
N ARG A 434 -12.71 2.04 -0.62
CA ARG A 434 -13.71 1.29 -1.40
C ARG A 434 -14.27 2.05 -2.60
N PHE A 435 -13.88 3.33 -2.80
CA PHE A 435 -14.32 4.16 -3.92
C PHE A 435 -13.12 4.61 -4.75
N GLY A 436 -13.07 4.19 -6.01
CA GLY A 436 -12.03 4.59 -6.97
C GLY A 436 -12.21 6.02 -7.49
N VAL A 437 -11.14 6.58 -8.08
CA VAL A 437 -11.12 7.92 -8.71
C VAL A 437 -12.23 8.07 -9.75
N GLU A 438 -12.41 7.08 -10.63
CA GLU A 438 -13.46 7.11 -11.66
C GLU A 438 -14.88 7.36 -11.11
N GLN A 439 -15.15 6.88 -9.91
CA GLN A 439 -16.46 7.05 -9.29
C GLN A 439 -16.63 8.45 -8.72
N ARG A 440 -15.56 9.03 -8.19
CA ARG A 440 -15.51 10.43 -7.75
C ARG A 440 -15.68 11.36 -8.94
N ASP A 441 -14.95 11.11 -10.02
CA ASP A 441 -15.00 11.89 -11.25
C ASP A 441 -16.38 11.84 -11.92
N ARG A 442 -17.03 10.67 -11.93
CA ARG A 442 -18.43 10.52 -12.41
C ARG A 442 -19.43 11.33 -11.59
N LEU A 443 -19.21 11.48 -10.26
CA LEU A 443 -20.08 12.32 -9.43
C LEU A 443 -19.81 13.80 -9.66
N ARG A 444 -18.56 14.20 -9.82
CA ARG A 444 -18.22 15.56 -10.20
C ARG A 444 -18.86 15.94 -11.52
N ALA A 445 -18.84 15.04 -12.51
CA ALA A 445 -19.47 15.23 -13.83
C ALA A 445 -21.00 15.41 -13.77
N LYS A 446 -21.66 15.08 -12.66
CA LYS A 446 -23.12 15.31 -12.45
C LYS A 446 -23.49 16.72 -12.05
N ALA A 447 -22.51 17.56 -11.75
CA ALA A 447 -22.76 18.97 -11.47
C ALA A 447 -23.18 19.70 -12.75
N THR A 448 -24.19 20.52 -12.65
CA THR A 448 -24.73 21.32 -13.78
C THR A 448 -24.06 22.70 -13.82
N GLY A 449 -23.90 23.26 -15.01
CA GLY A 449 -23.47 24.65 -15.19
C GLY A 449 -21.96 24.89 -15.16
N GLY A 450 -21.12 23.86 -15.38
CA GLY A 450 -19.66 24.00 -15.44
C GLY A 450 -19.01 24.28 -14.06
N ILE A 451 -19.71 23.91 -12.97
CA ILE A 451 -19.25 24.07 -11.60
C ILE A 451 -18.78 22.70 -11.09
N THR A 452 -17.60 22.64 -10.48
CA THR A 452 -17.08 21.42 -9.84
C THR A 452 -17.45 21.39 -8.36
N PRO A 453 -18.18 20.35 -7.88
CA PRO A 453 -18.56 20.24 -6.48
C PRO A 453 -17.34 20.14 -5.57
N HIS A 454 -17.45 20.64 -4.34
CA HIS A 454 -16.50 20.36 -3.28
C HIS A 454 -16.46 18.87 -2.96
N LEU A 455 -15.28 18.35 -2.66
CA LEU A 455 -15.08 16.95 -2.27
C LEU A 455 -14.53 16.87 -0.84
N LEU A 456 -15.23 16.14 0.00
CA LEU A 456 -14.78 15.75 1.34
C LEU A 456 -14.71 14.23 1.44
N VAL A 457 -13.53 13.69 1.61
CA VAL A 457 -13.32 12.26 1.78
C VAL A 457 -13.09 11.97 3.26
N MET A 458 -13.81 11.02 3.83
CA MET A 458 -13.62 10.60 5.22
C MET A 458 -12.98 9.23 5.28
N THR A 459 -12.04 9.04 6.21
CA THR A 459 -11.47 7.71 6.51
C THR A 459 -11.37 7.49 8.02
N ALA A 460 -11.75 6.29 8.47
CA ALA A 460 -11.61 5.88 9.86
C ALA A 460 -10.23 5.23 10.13
N THR A 461 -9.51 4.86 9.08
CA THR A 461 -8.13 4.41 9.19
C THR A 461 -7.20 5.62 9.19
N PRO A 462 -6.37 5.80 10.20
CA PRO A 462 -5.25 6.71 10.10
C PRO A 462 -4.34 6.30 8.93
N ILE A 463 -4.07 7.24 8.05
CA ILE A 463 -3.19 7.02 6.90
C ILE A 463 -1.84 7.64 7.25
N PRO A 464 -0.72 6.90 7.11
CA PRO A 464 0.61 7.47 7.29
C PRO A 464 0.78 8.74 6.46
N ARG A 465 1.47 9.73 7.02
CA ARG A 465 1.62 11.04 6.36
C ARG A 465 2.28 10.93 4.99
N THR A 466 3.21 10.01 4.83
CA THR A 466 3.86 9.72 3.54
C THR A 466 2.88 9.21 2.50
N ILE A 467 2.02 8.27 2.87
CA ILE A 467 0.96 7.74 2.00
C ILE A 467 -0.03 8.86 1.63
N ALA A 468 -0.43 9.69 2.61
CA ALA A 468 -1.31 10.83 2.35
C ALA A 468 -0.71 11.80 1.32
N LEU A 469 0.60 12.09 1.40
CA LEU A 469 1.28 13.00 0.49
C LEU A 469 1.59 12.40 -0.89
N THR A 470 1.66 11.09 -1.02
CA THR A 470 2.08 10.41 -2.26
C THR A 470 0.93 9.76 -3.00
N VAL A 471 0.01 9.12 -2.27
CA VAL A 471 -1.14 8.40 -2.85
C VAL A 471 -2.35 9.32 -3.01
N PHE A 472 -2.55 10.22 -2.04
CA PHE A 472 -3.67 11.17 -2.00
C PHE A 472 -3.19 12.61 -2.09
N GLY A 473 -2.08 12.85 -2.78
CA GLY A 473 -1.44 14.17 -2.86
C GLY A 473 -2.26 15.23 -3.61
N ASP A 474 -3.33 14.82 -4.29
CA ASP A 474 -4.36 15.67 -4.87
C ASP A 474 -5.36 16.20 -3.82
N LEU A 475 -5.40 15.61 -2.61
CA LEU A 475 -6.28 16.00 -1.52
C LEU A 475 -5.50 16.74 -0.42
N GLU A 476 -6.06 17.84 0.08
CA GLU A 476 -5.63 18.44 1.34
C GLU A 476 -6.04 17.56 2.51
N THR A 477 -5.23 17.47 3.54
CA THR A 477 -5.50 16.56 4.67
C THR A 477 -5.80 17.33 5.96
N SER A 478 -6.92 17.01 6.61
CA SER A 478 -7.26 17.42 7.97
C SER A 478 -7.34 16.21 8.89
N THR A 479 -6.79 16.33 10.08
CA THR A 479 -6.67 15.21 11.03
C THR A 479 -7.37 15.51 12.34
N LEU A 480 -8.31 14.65 12.75
CA LEU A 480 -8.92 14.68 14.08
C LEU A 480 -8.20 13.69 15.00
N ARG A 481 -7.39 14.20 15.90
CA ARG A 481 -6.62 13.38 16.87
C ARG A 481 -7.35 13.23 18.19
N GLU A 482 -8.23 14.16 18.54
CA GLU A 482 -8.96 14.16 19.80
C GLU A 482 -10.15 13.20 19.76
N LEU A 483 -10.32 12.46 20.83
CA LEU A 483 -11.55 11.69 21.05
C LEU A 483 -12.52 12.52 21.92
N PRO A 484 -13.83 12.49 21.66
CA PRO A 484 -14.81 13.14 22.50
C PRO A 484 -14.72 12.68 23.96
N ARG A 485 -15.00 13.61 24.90
CA ARG A 485 -14.96 13.34 26.33
C ARG A 485 -15.93 12.22 26.73
N GLY A 486 -15.47 11.33 27.63
CA GLY A 486 -16.30 10.25 28.21
C GLY A 486 -16.07 8.85 27.63
N ARG A 487 -15.24 8.70 26.60
CA ARG A 487 -14.87 7.38 26.08
C ARG A 487 -13.86 6.71 27.02
N GLN A 488 -14.16 5.46 27.41
CA GLN A 488 -13.24 4.67 28.21
C GLN A 488 -12.15 4.05 27.33
N PRO A 489 -10.89 3.98 27.81
CA PRO A 489 -9.81 3.35 27.05
C PRO A 489 -10.07 1.86 26.88
N ILE A 490 -9.71 1.33 25.70
CA ILE A 490 -9.78 -0.11 25.41
C ILE A 490 -8.48 -0.74 25.86
N VAL A 491 -8.55 -1.64 26.84
CA VAL A 491 -7.40 -2.45 27.27
C VAL A 491 -7.17 -3.56 26.23
N SER A 492 -5.94 -3.68 25.74
CA SER A 492 -5.58 -4.73 24.77
C SER A 492 -4.49 -5.62 25.35
N ASN A 493 -4.65 -6.95 25.21
CA ASN A 493 -3.66 -7.92 25.66
C ASN A 493 -3.44 -9.00 24.60
N VAL A 494 -2.20 -9.53 24.51
CA VAL A 494 -1.88 -10.66 23.66
C VAL A 494 -1.95 -11.96 24.45
N VAL A 495 -2.63 -12.96 23.88
CA VAL A 495 -2.80 -14.30 24.46
C VAL A 495 -1.95 -15.28 23.67
N PHE A 496 -0.77 -15.60 24.18
CA PHE A 496 0.17 -16.58 23.60
C PHE A 496 -0.22 -17.99 24.02
N THR A 497 -1.05 -18.67 23.22
CA THR A 497 -1.62 -19.99 23.58
C THR A 497 -0.60 -21.10 23.60
N LYS A 498 0.53 -20.98 22.89
CA LYS A 498 1.63 -21.93 22.93
C LYS A 498 2.37 -21.91 24.25
N ASP A 499 2.62 -20.71 24.77
CA ASP A 499 3.40 -20.49 25.98
C ASP A 499 2.51 -20.56 27.23
N LYS A 500 1.25 -20.13 27.13
CA LYS A 500 0.29 -20.01 28.24
C LYS A 500 -1.13 -20.48 27.81
N PRO A 501 -1.35 -21.79 27.64
CA PRO A 501 -2.63 -22.33 27.14
C PRO A 501 -3.82 -21.96 28.04
N SER A 502 -3.66 -21.90 29.35
CA SER A 502 -4.72 -21.54 30.29
C SER A 502 -5.27 -20.12 30.14
N TRP A 503 -4.54 -19.23 29.48
CA TRP A 503 -5.02 -17.89 29.21
C TRP A 503 -6.19 -17.85 28.22
N LEU A 504 -6.26 -18.81 27.32
CA LEU A 504 -7.41 -18.94 26.43
C LEU A 504 -8.67 -19.33 27.17
N ASP A 505 -8.56 -20.26 28.15
CA ASP A 505 -9.68 -20.66 29.01
C ASP A 505 -10.15 -19.48 29.87
N ARG A 506 -9.22 -18.66 30.35
CA ARG A 506 -9.55 -17.42 31.07
C ARG A 506 -10.26 -16.39 30.16
N ALA A 507 -9.90 -16.33 28.87
CA ALA A 507 -10.58 -15.47 27.90
C ALA A 507 -12.06 -15.86 27.75
N TRP A 508 -12.36 -17.16 27.68
CA TRP A 508 -13.74 -17.64 27.61
C TRP A 508 -14.51 -17.39 28.89
N ALA A 509 -13.89 -17.62 30.05
CA ALA A 509 -14.50 -17.27 31.34
C ALA A 509 -14.82 -15.78 31.43
N ARG A 510 -13.94 -14.91 30.88
CA ARG A 510 -14.18 -13.47 30.85
C ARG A 510 -15.37 -13.08 29.99
N ILE A 511 -15.61 -13.77 28.85
CA ILE A 511 -16.82 -13.55 28.05
C ILE A 511 -18.07 -13.87 28.88
N ILE A 512 -18.07 -14.98 29.65
CA ILE A 512 -19.20 -15.35 30.50
C ILE A 512 -19.47 -14.24 31.52
N GLU A 513 -18.44 -13.76 32.21
CA GLU A 513 -18.55 -12.64 33.19
C GLU A 513 -19.15 -11.38 32.56
N GLU A 514 -18.76 -11.03 31.32
CA GLU A 514 -19.31 -9.89 30.61
C GLU A 514 -20.80 -10.10 30.26
N VAL A 515 -21.18 -11.31 29.81
CA VAL A 515 -22.56 -11.63 29.47
C VAL A 515 -23.43 -11.69 30.72
N GLU A 516 -22.98 -12.26 31.83
CA GLU A 516 -23.68 -12.24 33.12
C GLU A 516 -23.93 -10.82 33.66
N ALA A 517 -23.02 -9.89 33.30
CA ALA A 517 -23.20 -8.47 33.59
C ALA A 517 -24.10 -7.73 32.57
N GLY A 518 -24.77 -8.45 31.68
CA GLY A 518 -25.67 -7.91 30.66
C GLY A 518 -24.96 -7.30 29.46
N ARG A 519 -23.68 -7.56 29.24
CA ARG A 519 -22.86 -7.04 28.14
C ARG A 519 -22.70 -8.09 27.03
N GLN A 520 -22.12 -7.67 25.92
CA GLN A 520 -21.97 -8.50 24.72
C GLN A 520 -20.50 -8.60 24.28
N ALA A 521 -20.19 -9.65 23.50
CA ALA A 521 -18.82 -9.89 23.04
C ALA A 521 -18.76 -10.25 21.55
N TYR A 522 -17.61 -9.95 20.92
CA TYR A 522 -17.23 -10.42 19.61
C TYR A 522 -16.15 -11.50 19.69
N VAL A 523 -16.26 -12.53 18.82
CA VAL A 523 -15.17 -13.48 18.56
C VAL A 523 -14.90 -13.48 17.07
N VAL A 524 -13.70 -13.05 16.68
CA VAL A 524 -13.32 -12.85 15.28
C VAL A 524 -12.35 -13.93 14.84
N ALA A 525 -12.57 -14.53 13.65
CA ALA A 525 -11.63 -15.44 13.02
C ALA A 525 -11.39 -15.06 11.55
N SER A 526 -10.22 -15.41 11.00
CA SER A 526 -9.80 -14.92 9.69
C SER A 526 -10.48 -15.61 8.50
N ARG A 527 -11.04 -16.82 8.66
CA ARG A 527 -11.62 -17.62 7.55
C ARG A 527 -13.00 -18.18 7.89
N ILE A 528 -13.76 -18.50 6.82
CA ILE A 528 -15.08 -19.13 6.93
C ILE A 528 -14.92 -20.65 7.03
N ASP A 529 -14.24 -21.29 6.07
CA ASP A 529 -14.09 -22.75 5.90
C ASP A 529 -12.63 -23.18 5.76
N GLU A 530 -12.43 -24.50 5.80
CA GLU A 530 -11.14 -25.17 5.57
C GLU A 530 -10.80 -25.33 4.08
N GLU A 531 -11.07 -24.40 3.19
CA GLU A 531 -10.60 -24.54 1.80
C GLU A 531 -9.07 -24.63 1.79
N PRO A 532 -8.48 -25.74 1.31
CA PRO A 532 -7.04 -25.87 1.21
C PRO A 532 -6.56 -24.94 0.10
N ASP A 533 -5.86 -23.88 0.49
CA ASP A 533 -5.05 -23.10 -0.43
C ASP A 533 -3.94 -24.02 -0.96
N LYS A 534 -4.12 -24.56 -2.17
CA LYS A 534 -3.22 -25.55 -2.78
C LYS A 534 -1.79 -25.03 -3.05
N LYS A 535 -1.50 -23.76 -2.81
CA LYS A 535 -0.20 -23.15 -3.09
C LYS A 535 0.63 -22.78 -1.85
N ASN A 536 0.06 -22.64 -0.64
CA ASN A 536 0.79 -22.13 0.53
C ASN A 536 0.62 -22.98 1.81
N ALA A 537 0.45 -24.28 1.69
CA ALA A 537 0.11 -25.16 2.82
C ALA A 537 1.22 -25.34 3.88
N TYR A 538 2.47 -24.88 3.65
CA TYR A 538 3.62 -25.15 4.52
C TYR A 538 4.43 -23.94 4.98
N GLU A 539 4.13 -22.72 4.54
CA GLU A 539 5.01 -21.56 4.82
C GLU A 539 4.70 -20.82 6.13
N HIS A 540 3.50 -20.93 6.73
CA HIS A 540 3.10 -20.07 7.85
C HIS A 540 2.41 -20.80 9.03
N GLY A 541 2.97 -21.90 9.51
CA GLY A 541 2.52 -22.55 10.75
C GLY A 541 1.20 -23.34 10.62
N PRO A 542 0.54 -23.71 11.74
CA PRO A 542 -0.67 -24.54 11.73
C PRO A 542 -1.84 -23.85 11.01
N PRO A 543 -2.77 -24.61 10.39
CA PRO A 543 -3.89 -24.06 9.62
C PRO A 543 -4.72 -23.07 10.47
N PRO A 544 -5.28 -22.02 9.87
CA PRO A 544 -6.08 -21.01 10.59
C PRO A 544 -7.37 -21.64 11.13
N VAL A 545 -7.81 -21.13 12.28
CA VAL A 545 -9.10 -21.51 12.85
C VAL A 545 -10.22 -20.81 12.07
N THR A 546 -11.26 -21.57 11.69
CA THR A 546 -12.41 -21.02 10.94
C THR A 546 -13.55 -20.59 11.87
N VAL A 547 -14.41 -19.66 11.41
CA VAL A 547 -15.57 -19.24 12.22
C VAL A 547 -16.52 -20.39 12.55
N LEU A 548 -16.68 -21.37 11.63
CA LEU A 548 -17.51 -22.55 11.87
C LEU A 548 -16.93 -23.46 12.95
N GLN A 549 -15.61 -23.70 12.92
CA GLN A 549 -14.92 -24.45 13.98
C GLN A 549 -15.01 -23.74 15.34
N VAL A 550 -14.86 -22.41 15.35
CA VAL A 550 -15.01 -21.60 16.56
C VAL A 550 -16.41 -21.74 17.12
N LEU A 551 -17.43 -21.57 16.27
CA LEU A 551 -18.84 -21.72 16.67
C LEU A 551 -19.11 -23.10 17.27
N GLN A 552 -18.72 -24.18 16.58
CA GLN A 552 -18.89 -25.55 17.05
C GLN A 552 -18.21 -25.78 18.41
N ARG A 553 -16.94 -25.36 18.53
CA ARG A 553 -16.16 -25.52 19.75
C ARG A 553 -16.75 -24.76 20.93
N LEU A 554 -17.19 -23.53 20.74
CA LEU A 554 -17.70 -22.67 21.79
C LEU A 554 -19.11 -23.06 22.20
N SER A 555 -20.00 -23.45 21.26
CA SER A 555 -21.37 -23.86 21.54
C SER A 555 -21.48 -25.18 22.31
N THR A 556 -20.54 -26.12 22.08
CA THR A 556 -20.50 -27.40 22.78
C THR A 556 -19.61 -27.40 24.02
N GLY A 557 -18.76 -26.37 24.16
CA GLY A 557 -17.72 -26.23 25.19
C GLY A 557 -17.95 -25.06 26.14
N PRO A 558 -16.99 -24.11 26.23
CA PRO A 558 -16.96 -23.10 27.29
C PRO A 558 -18.11 -22.11 27.29
N LEU A 559 -18.73 -21.84 26.13
CA LEU A 559 -19.85 -20.88 26.03
C LEU A 559 -21.20 -21.60 25.84
N LYS A 560 -21.29 -22.87 26.25
CA LYS A 560 -22.55 -23.63 26.21
C LYS A 560 -23.60 -22.93 27.08
N GLY A 561 -24.75 -22.62 26.47
CA GLY A 561 -25.85 -21.95 27.15
C GLY A 561 -25.98 -20.47 26.86
N LEU A 562 -24.98 -19.83 26.25
CA LEU A 562 -25.07 -18.48 25.74
C LEU A 562 -25.71 -18.44 24.34
N ARG A 563 -26.34 -17.32 23.99
CA ARG A 563 -26.96 -17.09 22.67
C ARG A 563 -25.87 -16.65 21.69
N LEU A 564 -25.39 -17.59 20.87
CA LEU A 564 -24.32 -17.37 19.90
C LEU A 564 -24.91 -17.00 18.54
N GLY A 565 -24.40 -15.94 17.91
CA GLY A 565 -24.68 -15.57 16.53
C GLY A 565 -23.49 -15.84 15.61
N LEU A 566 -23.76 -16.11 14.33
CA LEU A 566 -22.73 -16.30 13.31
C LEU A 566 -22.88 -15.27 12.19
N MET A 567 -21.78 -14.62 11.81
CA MET A 567 -21.78 -13.67 10.70
C MET A 567 -20.50 -13.79 9.84
N HIS A 568 -20.68 -13.99 8.54
CA HIS A 568 -19.57 -14.08 7.60
C HIS A 568 -19.93 -13.57 6.19
N GLY A 569 -18.93 -13.42 5.31
CA GLY A 569 -19.09 -12.82 3.99
C GLY A 569 -20.09 -13.51 3.06
N ARG A 570 -20.30 -14.84 3.21
CA ARG A 570 -21.18 -15.63 2.34
C ARG A 570 -22.67 -15.58 2.72
N LEU A 571 -23.04 -15.02 3.87
CA LEU A 571 -24.44 -14.81 4.20
C LEU A 571 -25.08 -13.81 3.24
N ALA A 572 -26.37 -14.01 2.93
CA ALA A 572 -27.14 -13.03 2.17
C ALA A 572 -27.22 -11.68 2.92
N PRO A 573 -27.36 -10.55 2.23
CA PRO A 573 -27.46 -9.23 2.88
C PRO A 573 -28.55 -9.18 3.94
N GLU A 574 -29.72 -9.74 3.67
CA GLU A 574 -30.87 -9.76 4.60
C GLU A 574 -30.56 -10.58 5.87
N GLU A 575 -29.81 -11.68 5.72
CA GLU A 575 -29.39 -12.52 6.87
C GLU A 575 -28.38 -11.77 7.74
N LYS A 576 -27.43 -11.05 7.12
CA LYS A 576 -26.46 -10.21 7.85
C LYS A 576 -27.16 -9.13 8.64
N ASP A 577 -28.15 -8.48 8.04
CA ASP A 577 -28.92 -7.42 8.67
C ASP A 577 -29.78 -7.98 9.84
N ALA A 578 -30.38 -9.15 9.68
CA ALA A 578 -31.13 -9.82 10.73
C ALA A 578 -30.24 -10.18 11.93
N VAL A 579 -29.07 -10.80 11.69
CA VAL A 579 -28.11 -11.15 12.75
C VAL A 579 -27.62 -9.91 13.48
N MET A 580 -27.25 -8.84 12.75
CA MET A 580 -26.79 -7.59 13.37
C MET A 580 -27.88 -6.88 14.15
N SER A 581 -29.12 -6.91 13.68
CA SER A 581 -30.26 -6.36 14.39
C SER A 581 -30.56 -7.11 15.69
N ALA A 582 -30.52 -8.44 15.66
CA ALA A 582 -30.66 -9.30 16.83
C ALA A 582 -29.49 -9.08 17.83
N PHE A 583 -28.28 -8.91 17.36
CA PHE A 583 -27.13 -8.61 18.22
C PHE A 583 -27.29 -7.22 18.88
N ARG A 584 -27.69 -6.21 18.11
CA ARG A 584 -27.95 -4.86 18.65
C ARG A 584 -29.12 -4.84 19.66
N ALA A 585 -30.16 -5.65 19.44
CA ALA A 585 -31.29 -5.79 20.35
C ALA A 585 -30.94 -6.56 21.64
N GLY A 586 -29.73 -7.13 21.74
CA GLY A 586 -29.32 -7.95 22.87
C GLY A 586 -29.92 -9.37 22.86
N GLU A 587 -30.44 -9.82 21.73
CA GLU A 587 -30.97 -11.19 21.56
C GLU A 587 -29.82 -12.21 21.33
N ILE A 588 -28.63 -11.73 20.94
CA ILE A 588 -27.40 -12.50 20.80
C ILE A 588 -26.38 -11.96 21.83
N ASP A 589 -25.79 -12.85 22.62
CA ASP A 589 -24.77 -12.52 23.63
C ASP A 589 -23.38 -12.42 23.05
N VAL A 590 -23.03 -13.35 22.17
CA VAL A 590 -21.69 -13.43 21.54
C VAL A 590 -21.84 -13.56 20.03
N LEU A 591 -21.26 -12.64 19.28
CA LEU A 591 -21.24 -12.67 17.83
C LEU A 591 -19.91 -13.25 17.31
N ILE A 592 -19.96 -14.44 16.70
CA ILE A 592 -18.81 -15.08 16.07
C ILE A 592 -18.78 -14.67 14.60
N CYS A 593 -17.68 -14.08 14.12
CA CYS A 593 -17.66 -13.47 12.80
C CYS A 593 -16.27 -13.47 12.14
N THR A 594 -16.27 -13.19 10.84
CA THR A 594 -15.05 -12.82 10.11
C THR A 594 -14.85 -11.29 10.17
N THR A 595 -13.87 -10.79 9.39
CA THR A 595 -13.60 -9.34 9.22
C THR A 595 -14.79 -8.52 8.70
N VAL A 596 -15.89 -9.15 8.33
CA VAL A 596 -17.12 -8.45 7.87
C VAL A 596 -17.62 -7.39 8.86
N ILE A 597 -17.27 -7.52 10.15
CA ILE A 597 -17.59 -6.48 11.16
C ILE A 597 -16.71 -5.22 11.07
N GLU A 598 -15.66 -5.19 10.24
CA GLU A 598 -14.91 -3.96 9.98
C GLU A 598 -15.83 -2.85 9.45
N VAL A 599 -16.97 -3.22 8.87
CA VAL A 599 -17.89 -2.30 8.22
C VAL A 599 -19.09 -2.00 9.12
N GLY A 600 -19.07 -0.85 9.76
CA GLY A 600 -20.19 0.07 9.91
C GLY A 600 -21.21 -0.11 11.01
N VAL A 601 -21.28 -1.19 11.81
CA VAL A 601 -22.35 -1.29 12.82
C VAL A 601 -21.87 -0.97 14.22
N ASP A 602 -22.52 0.01 14.86
CA ASP A 602 -22.25 0.42 16.23
C ASP A 602 -23.10 -0.40 17.23
N VAL A 603 -22.44 -1.08 18.18
CA VAL A 603 -23.08 -1.79 19.29
C VAL A 603 -22.43 -1.34 20.59
N PRO A 604 -23.00 -0.29 21.25
CA PRO A 604 -22.41 0.29 22.46
C PRO A 604 -22.28 -0.69 23.63
N ASN A 605 -23.10 -1.75 23.67
CA ASN A 605 -23.08 -2.77 24.70
C ASN A 605 -22.02 -3.85 24.52
N ALA A 606 -21.31 -3.88 23.39
CA ALA A 606 -20.20 -4.81 23.14
C ALA A 606 -18.92 -4.29 23.81
N THR A 607 -18.50 -4.95 24.90
CA THR A 607 -17.35 -4.55 25.72
C THR A 607 -16.15 -5.45 25.55
N MET A 608 -16.31 -6.61 24.93
CA MET A 608 -15.22 -7.55 24.79
C MET A 608 -15.05 -8.02 23.34
N MET A 609 -13.80 -8.16 22.92
CA MET A 609 -13.43 -8.74 21.61
C MET A 609 -12.31 -9.75 21.78
N VAL A 610 -12.45 -10.91 21.16
CA VAL A 610 -11.40 -11.94 21.06
C VAL A 610 -11.11 -12.16 19.58
N VAL A 611 -9.87 -11.88 19.17
CA VAL A 611 -9.41 -12.09 17.78
C VAL A 611 -8.55 -13.34 17.73
N MET A 612 -9.03 -14.38 17.07
CA MET A 612 -8.36 -15.67 16.93
C MET A 612 -7.32 -15.60 15.80
N ASP A 613 -6.16 -16.26 15.99
CA ASP A 613 -5.03 -16.22 15.05
C ASP A 613 -4.70 -14.77 14.63
N ALA A 614 -4.57 -13.88 15.62
CA ALA A 614 -4.37 -12.44 15.42
C ALA A 614 -3.12 -12.09 14.59
N ASP A 615 -2.13 -12.97 14.59
CA ASP A 615 -0.92 -12.88 13.76
C ASP A 615 -1.19 -12.89 12.24
N ARG A 616 -2.37 -13.32 11.83
CA ARG A 616 -2.80 -13.37 10.41
C ARG A 616 -3.54 -12.13 9.92
N PHE A 617 -3.74 -11.16 10.80
CA PHE A 617 -4.39 -9.88 10.47
C PHE A 617 -3.33 -8.79 10.31
N GLY A 618 -3.57 -7.86 9.39
CA GLY A 618 -2.77 -6.64 9.30
C GLY A 618 -2.95 -5.75 10.54
N ILE A 619 -1.96 -4.90 10.83
CA ILE A 619 -1.98 -3.98 11.98
C ILE A 619 -3.21 -3.07 11.91
N SER A 620 -3.45 -2.48 10.74
CA SER A 620 -4.59 -1.60 10.49
C SER A 620 -5.93 -2.32 10.70
N GLN A 621 -6.04 -3.60 10.30
CA GLN A 621 -7.24 -4.41 10.53
C GLN A 621 -7.48 -4.67 12.02
N LEU A 622 -6.44 -5.03 12.78
CA LEU A 622 -6.55 -5.23 14.21
C LEU A 622 -6.98 -3.94 14.93
N HIS A 623 -6.48 -2.80 14.49
CA HIS A 623 -6.87 -1.50 15.02
C HIS A 623 -8.34 -1.19 14.72
N GLN A 624 -8.82 -1.41 13.49
CA GLN A 624 -10.24 -1.24 13.12
C GLN A 624 -11.18 -2.16 13.91
N LEU A 625 -10.80 -3.43 14.06
CA LEU A 625 -11.55 -4.40 14.86
C LEU A 625 -11.65 -3.92 16.32
N ARG A 626 -10.52 -3.54 16.92
CA ARG A 626 -10.48 -2.97 18.27
C ARG A 626 -11.43 -1.78 18.43
N GLY A 627 -11.51 -0.91 17.43
CA GLY A 627 -12.40 0.24 17.40
C GLY A 627 -13.91 -0.09 17.39
N ARG A 628 -14.29 -1.38 17.23
CA ARG A 628 -15.70 -1.82 17.27
C ARG A 628 -16.25 -2.04 18.69
N ILE A 629 -15.37 -2.09 19.68
CA ILE A 629 -15.75 -2.09 21.10
C ILE A 629 -15.40 -0.73 21.74
N GLY A 630 -15.76 -0.53 23.00
CA GLY A 630 -15.45 0.71 23.72
C GLY A 630 -16.26 1.94 23.27
N ARG A 631 -17.42 1.72 22.70
CA ARG A 631 -18.35 2.80 22.27
C ARG A 631 -19.39 3.17 23.32
N GLY A 632 -19.49 2.36 24.35
CA GLY A 632 -20.34 2.59 25.51
C GLY A 632 -19.60 3.23 26.69
N ARG A 633 -20.26 3.24 27.86
CA ARG A 633 -19.72 3.80 29.12
C ARG A 633 -18.90 2.79 29.93
N HIS A 634 -18.82 1.54 29.48
CA HIS A 634 -18.14 0.47 30.21
C HIS A 634 -16.71 0.28 29.72
N PRO A 635 -15.76 -0.09 30.61
CA PRO A 635 -14.41 -0.49 30.21
C PRO A 635 -14.47 -1.66 29.24
N SER A 636 -13.58 -1.64 28.25
CA SER A 636 -13.60 -2.64 27.18
C SER A 636 -12.27 -3.36 27.05
N LEU A 637 -12.32 -4.65 26.65
CA LEU A 637 -11.18 -5.55 26.59
C LEU A 637 -11.06 -6.16 25.19
N CYS A 638 -9.88 -6.02 24.56
CA CYS A 638 -9.51 -6.66 23.32
C CYS A 638 -8.41 -7.71 23.58
N LEU A 639 -8.66 -8.97 23.23
CA LEU A 639 -7.71 -10.07 23.36
C LEU A 639 -7.24 -10.52 21.97
N LEU A 640 -5.94 -10.42 21.72
CA LEU A 640 -5.28 -10.85 20.49
C LEU A 640 -4.68 -12.24 20.72
N VAL A 641 -5.36 -13.28 20.24
CA VAL A 641 -4.98 -14.67 20.45
C VAL A 641 -4.07 -15.15 19.33
N THR A 642 -2.89 -15.69 19.67
CA THR A 642 -1.95 -16.26 18.71
C THR A 642 -1.36 -17.57 19.20
N ARG A 643 -0.99 -18.44 18.25
CA ARG A 643 -0.22 -19.68 18.47
C ARG A 643 1.28 -19.49 18.25
N MET A 644 1.68 -18.29 17.81
CA MET A 644 3.08 -17.95 17.62
C MET A 644 3.77 -17.74 19.00
N PRO A 645 5.08 -18.04 19.12
CA PRO A 645 5.84 -17.75 20.33
C PRO A 645 5.91 -16.25 20.63
N GLU A 646 6.00 -15.91 21.91
CA GLU A 646 6.14 -14.51 22.35
C GLU A 646 7.39 -13.81 21.77
N SER A 647 8.49 -14.57 21.56
CA SER A 647 9.76 -14.08 21.02
C SER A 647 9.81 -14.00 19.49
N SER A 648 8.71 -14.32 18.79
CA SER A 648 8.66 -14.24 17.32
C SER A 648 8.38 -12.81 16.85
N LYS A 649 8.78 -12.45 15.62
CA LYS A 649 8.42 -11.17 14.98
C LYS A 649 6.90 -10.91 15.06
N ALA A 650 6.08 -11.95 14.81
CA ALA A 650 4.62 -11.86 14.94
C ALA A 650 4.18 -11.53 16.38
N GLY A 651 4.84 -12.12 17.39
CA GLY A 651 4.58 -11.82 18.80
C GLY A 651 4.95 -10.37 19.17
N GLU A 652 6.08 -9.88 18.69
CA GLU A 652 6.53 -8.49 18.89
C GLU A 652 5.55 -7.51 18.25
N ARG A 653 5.12 -7.78 17.02
CA ARG A 653 4.09 -6.99 16.32
C ARG A 653 2.79 -6.91 17.11
N LEU A 654 2.26 -8.03 17.58
CA LEU A 654 1.03 -8.05 18.36
C LEU A 654 1.18 -7.30 19.69
N ARG A 655 2.35 -7.34 20.34
CA ARG A 655 2.62 -6.52 21.53
C ARG A 655 2.64 -5.04 21.22
N ALA A 656 3.22 -4.63 20.08
CA ALA A 656 3.18 -3.25 19.63
C ALA A 656 1.74 -2.77 19.42
N VAL A 657 0.89 -3.58 18.76
CA VAL A 657 -0.54 -3.27 18.58
C VAL A 657 -1.28 -3.19 19.91
N ALA A 658 -1.00 -4.08 20.85
CA ALA A 658 -1.63 -4.06 22.16
C ALA A 658 -1.17 -2.89 23.03
N GLY A 659 0.08 -2.43 22.85
CA GLY A 659 0.73 -1.40 23.67
C GLY A 659 0.32 0.04 23.35
N THR A 660 -0.26 0.30 22.19
CA THR A 660 -0.68 1.65 21.78
C THR A 660 -2.14 1.71 21.32
N LEU A 661 -2.80 2.81 21.65
CA LEU A 661 -4.13 3.16 21.14
C LEU A 661 -4.06 4.17 19.98
N ASP A 662 -2.88 4.74 19.72
CA ASP A 662 -2.67 5.70 18.64
C ASP A 662 -2.65 4.97 17.28
N GLY A 663 -3.72 5.15 16.51
CA GLY A 663 -3.87 4.55 15.19
C GLY A 663 -2.88 5.09 14.17
N PHE A 664 -2.37 6.34 14.34
CA PHE A 664 -1.34 6.89 13.45
C PHE A 664 0.00 6.21 13.67
N ALA A 665 0.39 6.00 14.93
CA ALA A 665 1.59 5.25 15.27
C ALA A 665 1.52 3.80 14.76
N LEU A 666 0.33 3.18 14.82
CA LEU A 666 0.11 1.84 14.26
C LEU A 666 0.15 1.82 12.73
N ALA A 667 -0.34 2.85 12.07
CA ALA A 667 -0.27 2.96 10.62
C ALA A 667 1.17 3.15 10.14
N ASP A 668 1.98 3.93 10.85
CA ASP A 668 3.41 4.08 10.56
C ASP A 668 4.16 2.74 10.78
N LEU A 669 3.82 1.99 11.82
CA LEU A 669 4.37 0.65 12.06
C LEU A 669 3.97 -0.35 10.94
N ASP A 670 2.71 -0.32 10.49
CA ASP A 670 2.22 -1.16 9.38
C ASP A 670 2.97 -0.85 8.08
N LEU A 671 3.28 0.43 7.84
CA LEU A 671 4.07 0.87 6.69
C LEU A 671 5.51 0.34 6.73
N GLN A 672 6.15 0.39 7.90
CA GLN A 672 7.52 -0.12 8.09
C GLN A 672 7.61 -1.65 7.93
N GLU A 673 6.60 -2.40 8.38
CA GLU A 673 6.60 -3.87 8.24
C GLU A 673 6.25 -4.35 6.82
N ARG A 674 5.46 -3.58 6.09
CA ARG A 674 5.13 -3.91 4.71
C ARG A 674 6.27 -3.46 3.81
N GLN A 675 6.78 -4.37 2.98
CA GLN A 675 7.60 -3.98 1.85
C GLN A 675 6.75 -3.06 0.95
N GLU A 676 7.36 -2.00 0.42
CA GLU A 676 6.67 -0.97 -0.37
C GLU A 676 5.80 -1.52 -1.51
N GLY A 677 6.18 -2.65 -2.09
CA GLY A 677 5.41 -3.35 -3.10
C GLY A 677 4.03 -3.83 -2.63
N ASP A 678 3.87 -4.16 -1.35
CA ASP A 678 2.59 -4.61 -0.79
C ASP A 678 1.67 -3.44 -0.45
N VAL A 679 2.23 -2.31 0.02
CA VAL A 679 1.46 -1.09 0.31
C VAL A 679 0.76 -0.54 -0.93
N LEU A 680 1.41 -0.65 -2.09
CA LEU A 680 0.91 -0.19 -3.36
C LEU A 680 0.16 -1.29 -4.17
N GLY A 681 -0.08 -2.47 -3.58
CA GLY A 681 -0.83 -3.56 -4.21
C GLY A 681 -0.10 -4.28 -5.37
N TYR A 682 1.22 -4.16 -5.46
CA TYR A 682 2.00 -4.59 -6.62
C TYR A 682 2.30 -6.10 -6.70
N ASN A 683 2.32 -6.82 -5.57
CA ASN A 683 2.64 -8.25 -5.56
C ASN A 683 1.54 -9.13 -6.18
N GLN A 684 0.30 -8.62 -6.32
CA GLN A 684 -0.79 -9.39 -6.93
C GLN A 684 -0.79 -9.39 -8.48
N SER A 685 -0.04 -8.50 -9.14
CA SER A 685 -0.07 -8.33 -10.60
C SER A 685 1.23 -8.63 -11.34
N GLY A 686 2.32 -8.97 -10.65
CA GLY A 686 3.62 -9.29 -11.29
C GLY A 686 4.26 -8.12 -12.05
N ARG A 687 3.79 -6.87 -11.85
CA ARG A 687 4.32 -5.67 -12.49
C ARG A 687 5.27 -4.93 -11.54
N LEU A 688 6.44 -4.56 -12.05
CA LEU A 688 7.48 -3.85 -11.34
C LEU A 688 7.00 -2.48 -10.83
N THR A 689 7.34 -2.12 -9.59
CA THR A 689 7.09 -0.80 -9.01
C THR A 689 7.75 0.30 -9.84
N SER A 690 7.09 1.46 -10.00
CA SER A 690 7.70 2.62 -10.67
C SER A 690 8.77 3.28 -9.80
N LEU A 691 8.68 3.14 -8.47
CA LEU A 691 9.64 3.64 -7.50
C LEU A 691 10.75 2.60 -7.27
N ARG A 692 12.00 3.02 -7.41
CA ARG A 692 13.17 2.16 -7.26
C ARG A 692 14.07 2.57 -6.10
N PHE A 693 14.15 3.86 -5.85
CA PHE A 693 14.99 4.48 -4.84
C PHE A 693 14.17 5.13 -3.74
N LEU A 694 13.04 5.71 -4.08
CA LEU A 694 12.16 6.36 -3.12
C LEU A 694 11.42 5.32 -2.25
N SER A 695 11.74 5.31 -0.95
CA SER A 695 11.05 4.54 0.09
C SER A 695 10.00 5.41 0.77
N LEU A 696 8.73 4.99 0.72
CA LEU A 696 7.65 5.74 1.39
C LEU A 696 7.77 5.66 2.92
N ALA A 697 8.43 4.62 3.44
CA ALA A 697 8.65 4.46 4.88
C ALA A 697 9.79 5.35 5.39
N ASP A 698 10.90 5.47 4.63
CA ASP A 698 12.15 6.04 5.12
C ASP A 698 12.37 7.48 4.64
N HIS A 699 11.80 7.89 3.49
CA HIS A 699 12.11 9.15 2.83
C HIS A 699 11.02 10.24 3.00
N LEU A 700 10.35 10.29 4.17
CA LEU A 700 9.32 11.31 4.44
C LEU A 700 9.85 12.74 4.21
N GLY A 701 11.07 13.05 4.65
CA GLY A 701 11.69 14.36 4.47
C GLY A 701 11.82 14.73 2.99
N VAL A 702 12.38 13.81 2.19
CA VAL A 702 12.55 13.99 0.74
C VAL A 702 11.21 14.25 0.03
N ILE A 703 10.16 13.51 0.42
CA ILE A 703 8.81 13.68 -0.15
C ILE A 703 8.23 15.05 0.20
N GLN A 704 8.44 15.54 1.43
CA GLN A 704 7.98 16.87 1.87
C GLN A 704 8.73 18.00 1.17
N ASP A 705 10.04 17.88 1.05
CA ASP A 705 10.88 18.84 0.34
C ASP A 705 10.50 18.92 -1.14
N ALA A 706 10.35 17.75 -1.80
CA ALA A 706 9.90 17.67 -3.18
C ALA A 706 8.51 18.30 -3.39
N ARG A 707 7.57 18.07 -2.47
CA ARG A 707 6.24 18.68 -2.54
C ARG A 707 6.30 20.19 -2.44
N SER A 708 6.99 20.71 -1.42
CA SER A 708 7.14 22.14 -1.20
C SER A 708 7.78 22.83 -2.39
N PHE A 709 8.80 22.20 -2.98
CA PHE A 709 9.44 22.67 -4.20
C PHE A 709 8.47 22.69 -5.38
N CYS A 710 7.76 21.58 -5.63
CA CYS A 710 6.81 21.47 -6.75
C CYS A 710 5.66 22.48 -6.63
N GLU A 711 5.11 22.70 -5.44
CA GLU A 711 4.06 23.68 -5.20
C GLU A 711 4.56 25.11 -5.49
N SER A 712 5.77 25.45 -5.01
CA SER A 712 6.40 26.74 -5.29
C SER A 712 6.72 26.92 -6.78
N ALA A 713 7.31 25.91 -7.41
CA ALA A 713 7.67 25.93 -8.83
C ALA A 713 6.44 26.07 -9.74
N TYR A 714 5.33 25.39 -9.40
CA TYR A 714 4.08 25.48 -10.16
C TYR A 714 3.43 26.86 -10.02
N ALA A 715 3.44 27.44 -8.81
CA ALA A 715 2.92 28.77 -8.56
C ALA A 715 3.71 29.86 -9.31
N ASP A 716 5.02 29.68 -9.46
CA ASP A 716 5.89 30.60 -10.21
C ASP A 716 5.71 30.43 -11.73
N ASN A 717 5.79 29.21 -12.23
CA ASN A 717 5.60 28.88 -13.63
C ASN A 717 5.10 27.44 -13.80
N PRO A 718 3.84 27.21 -14.24
CA PRO A 718 3.31 25.87 -14.45
C PRO A 718 3.96 25.11 -15.62
N TYR A 719 4.70 25.79 -16.50
CA TYR A 719 5.39 25.17 -17.62
C TYR A 719 6.87 24.95 -17.27
N GLN A 720 7.19 23.75 -16.79
CA GLN A 720 8.53 23.33 -16.37
C GLN A 720 8.94 22.04 -17.11
N PRO A 721 9.55 22.15 -18.32
CA PRO A 721 9.85 20.98 -19.16
C PRO A 721 10.69 19.90 -18.47
N GLY A 722 11.67 20.27 -17.62
CA GLY A 722 12.49 19.32 -16.86
C GLY A 722 11.67 18.52 -15.87
N LEU A 723 10.78 19.18 -15.13
CA LEU A 723 9.88 18.50 -14.18
C LEU A 723 8.84 17.65 -14.89
N ASP A 724 8.39 18.06 -16.06
CA ASP A 724 7.47 17.27 -16.90
C ASP A 724 8.09 15.96 -17.37
N VAL A 725 9.40 15.97 -17.69
CA VAL A 725 10.16 14.75 -18.03
C VAL A 725 10.21 13.79 -16.82
N LEU A 726 10.50 14.30 -15.63
CA LEU A 726 10.50 13.49 -14.40
C LEU A 726 9.10 12.94 -14.06
N ALA A 727 8.04 13.71 -14.33
CA ALA A 727 6.66 13.32 -14.05
C ALA A 727 6.07 12.33 -15.07
N ALA A 728 6.62 12.24 -16.28
CA ALA A 728 6.06 11.44 -17.37
C ALA A 728 5.78 9.96 -17.00
N PRO A 729 6.66 9.24 -16.25
CA PRO A 729 6.40 7.88 -15.81
C PRO A 729 5.17 7.76 -14.88
N PHE A 730 4.83 8.83 -14.17
CA PHE A 730 3.73 8.88 -13.20
C PHE A 730 2.42 9.34 -13.81
N ARG A 731 2.43 10.20 -14.85
CA ARG A 731 1.24 10.71 -15.54
C ARG A 731 0.54 9.66 -16.42
N ASN A 732 1.30 8.85 -17.16
CA ASN A 732 0.79 7.91 -18.18
C ASN A 732 0.50 6.50 -17.68
N SER A 733 0.68 6.24 -16.39
CA SER A 733 0.35 4.94 -15.85
C SER A 733 -1.12 4.94 -15.42
N ASP A 734 -1.89 3.92 -15.86
CA ASP A 734 -3.05 3.41 -15.11
C ASP A 734 -2.73 3.27 -13.61
N ARG A 735 -1.54 3.55 -13.22
CA ARG A 735 -0.85 3.46 -11.95
C ARG A 735 -1.15 4.63 -11.01
N VAL A 736 -1.37 5.85 -11.50
CA VAL A 736 -1.96 6.93 -10.69
C VAL A 736 -3.41 6.55 -10.36
N GLN A 737 -4.12 5.89 -11.29
CA GLN A 737 -5.43 5.30 -11.03
C GLN A 737 -5.38 4.08 -10.08
N TYR A 738 -4.23 3.37 -9.97
CA TYR A 738 -4.06 2.22 -9.05
C TYR A 738 -3.60 2.63 -7.66
N LEU A 739 -2.89 3.74 -7.50
CA LEU A 739 -2.63 4.38 -6.21
C LEU A 739 -3.95 4.76 -5.51
N ASP A 740 -4.99 5.01 -6.29
CA ASP A 740 -6.35 5.26 -5.82
C ASP A 740 -7.18 3.97 -5.57
N LYS A 741 -6.70 2.80 -5.98
CA LYS A 741 -7.39 1.50 -5.80
C LYS A 741 -6.87 0.67 -4.61
N SER A 742 -5.79 1.06 -3.99
CA SER A 742 -5.22 0.45 -2.78
C SER A 742 -5.65 1.18 -1.52
#